data_a9fb2a55ca286fa39071b5e91a30b6e5
#
_entry.id   a9fb2a55ca286fa39071b5e91a30b6e5
#
_cell.length_a   1.000
_cell.length_b   1.000
_cell.length_c   1.000
_cell.angle_alpha   90.00
_cell.angle_beta   90.00
_cell.angle_gamma   90.00
#
_symmetry.space_group_name_H-M   'P 1'
#
loop_
_entity.id
_entity.type
_entity.pdbx_description
1 polymer ?
#
loop_
_entity_poly.entity_id
_entity_poly.type
_entity_poly.pdbx_seq_one_letter_code
_entity_poly.pdbx_strand_id
1 'polypeptide(L)'
;MKSSLYIFLSLLTLASSLSATPLLPQDSILLDSTKVMCLDEVVVTGTRTRCPMKNISIPIRVVSPKEIEAVQARSVEDLLQMVIPGVQTSTHGTQNRMSIRGLSADYYLFLIDGERMTNEGASSSVDLERIDPSSIERIEMLQGSSSALYGSNAIGGVINIITKRSHKKLDATLSGHYDTQSIQRYNGRLVMKLGRVTSTTTGGYAKQLDYELPSVRADIPRTMPGFYTFHMEEQLRYLSPEKRLSMTATGRFHSRMQNFDDKEKNLYQSPTGNLRLLYKPTDGHSVEASYHIEGYKRDKYFFLATKEEGPWEPQFNYLTQTARMQYNYDPTEDPYKPSFNAGVEILHENLRSVQVTNLNQVHSASTKTLYGQMLWRMDNNWSTTVGIRQDMHSTYGTHLTPRLSIMWRNHNYALRISYSEGFRSPSLKELFMDWDHRGMFRIKGASDLKPEISHLVMITPEYNNSFMNISLSASYNRINNRIYTRPEQEGRVLQYRNGDKPLNLWSGTAMLRVTPFANFDININYALVLEQMKVQGKTHSFYIRNTRPHHINGSIQYAHRWGLYTLSGQFTGRYLSGVKSAVYDDASKDYKYASYPGYALFRASVTQRWQTLLDLSLTLGCDNLFNYMTPIIEQGASLSPGRSYFVSLSLNY
;
A
#
# COMPACT_ATOMS: atom_id res chain seq x y z
N MET A 1 -8.93 30.30 13.40
CA MET A 1 -10.26 29.65 13.42
C MET A 1 -11.40 30.47 12.79
N LYS A 2 -11.48 31.82 12.93
CA LYS A 2 -12.59 32.60 12.35
C LYS A 2 -12.51 32.77 10.81
N SER A 3 -11.33 32.85 10.22
CA SER A 3 -11.16 33.06 8.76
C SER A 3 -11.47 31.84 7.89
N SER A 4 -11.25 30.62 8.37
CA SER A 4 -11.54 29.39 7.61
C SER A 4 -13.04 29.07 7.54
N LEU A 5 -13.82 29.51 8.52
CA LEU A 5 -15.27 29.32 8.56
C LEU A 5 -15.99 30.24 7.57
N TYR A 6 -15.44 31.45 7.32
CA TYR A 6 -16.02 32.40 6.36
C TYR A 6 -15.82 31.99 4.91
N ILE A 7 -14.71 31.33 4.57
CA ILE A 7 -14.48 30.79 3.23
C ILE A 7 -15.47 29.63 2.96
N PHE A 8 -15.79 28.85 3.97
CA PHE A 8 -16.74 27.74 3.86
C PHE A 8 -18.20 28.19 3.73
N LEU A 9 -18.61 29.27 4.44
CA LEU A 9 -19.92 29.83 4.31
C LEU A 9 -20.15 30.61 2.99
N SER A 10 -19.11 31.27 2.46
CA SER A 10 -19.20 31.98 1.18
C SER A 10 -19.37 31.07 -0.03
N LEU A 11 -18.85 29.82 0.04
CA LEU A 11 -19.07 28.79 -0.99
C LEU A 11 -20.50 28.23 -0.97
N LEU A 12 -21.18 28.22 0.18
CA LEU A 12 -22.57 27.79 0.29
C LEU A 12 -23.56 28.81 -0.30
N THR A 13 -23.25 30.12 -0.28
CA THR A 13 -24.12 31.17 -0.83
C THR A 13 -24.00 31.29 -2.36
N LEU A 14 -22.91 30.83 -2.98
CA LEU A 14 -22.79 30.80 -4.45
C LEU A 14 -23.64 29.71 -5.11
N ALA A 15 -23.99 28.64 -4.38
CA ALA A 15 -24.76 27.51 -4.90
C ALA A 15 -26.26 27.79 -5.03
N SER A 16 -26.78 28.88 -4.44
CA SER A 16 -28.22 29.21 -4.42
C SER A 16 -28.71 30.06 -5.60
N SER A 17 -27.82 30.49 -6.52
CA SER A 17 -28.19 31.40 -7.63
C SER A 17 -28.18 30.74 -9.03
N LEU A 18 -28.04 29.43 -9.14
CA LEU A 18 -28.16 28.72 -10.43
C LEU A 18 -29.57 28.16 -10.61
N SER A 19 -30.40 28.92 -11.34
CA SER A 19 -31.74 28.51 -11.76
C SER A 19 -31.68 27.29 -12.68
N ALA A 20 -32.29 26.20 -12.24
CA ALA A 20 -32.34 24.95 -12.98
C ALA A 20 -33.38 24.99 -14.10
N THR A 21 -32.98 24.82 -15.34
CA THR A 21 -33.85 24.37 -16.41
C THR A 21 -33.94 22.84 -16.35
N PRO A 22 -35.14 22.22 -16.41
CA PRO A 22 -35.27 20.78 -16.35
C PRO A 22 -34.86 20.17 -17.68
N LEU A 23 -33.73 19.43 -17.67
CA LEU A 23 -33.38 18.50 -18.74
C LEU A 23 -34.02 17.14 -18.43
N LEU A 24 -34.72 16.61 -19.46
CA LEU A 24 -35.35 15.29 -19.45
C LEU A 24 -34.44 14.18 -18.97
N PRO A 25 -34.95 13.13 -18.30
CA PRO A 25 -34.15 12.06 -17.77
C PRO A 25 -33.56 11.23 -18.91
N GLN A 26 -32.22 11.27 -19.05
CA GLN A 26 -31.47 10.26 -19.77
C GLN A 26 -31.44 9.01 -18.91
N ASP A 27 -31.89 7.89 -19.45
CA ASP A 27 -31.85 6.56 -18.83
C ASP A 27 -30.45 6.30 -18.24
N SER A 28 -30.32 6.52 -16.95
CA SER A 28 -29.19 6.03 -16.19
C SER A 28 -29.36 4.52 -16.10
N ILE A 29 -28.48 3.78 -16.76
CA ILE A 29 -28.31 2.35 -16.52
C ILE A 29 -28.06 2.21 -15.02
N LEU A 30 -29.10 1.80 -14.31
CA LEU A 30 -29.06 1.39 -12.92
C LEU A 30 -28.11 0.19 -12.86
N LEU A 31 -26.86 0.40 -12.51
CA LEU A 31 -25.98 -0.67 -12.06
C LEU A 31 -26.64 -1.22 -10.79
N ASP A 32 -27.31 -2.34 -10.96
CA ASP A 32 -27.92 -3.11 -9.89
C ASP A 32 -26.81 -3.51 -8.90
N SER A 33 -26.71 -2.75 -7.80
CA SER A 33 -25.70 -2.93 -6.76
C SER A 33 -25.97 -4.16 -5.87
N THR A 34 -26.92 -5.01 -6.24
CA THR A 34 -27.32 -6.20 -5.48
C THR A 34 -26.49 -7.44 -5.78
N LYS A 35 -25.55 -7.38 -6.75
CA LYS A 35 -24.66 -8.52 -7.00
C LYS A 35 -23.45 -8.49 -6.07
N VAL A 36 -23.44 -9.42 -5.15
CA VAL A 36 -22.27 -9.85 -4.37
C VAL A 36 -21.09 -10.06 -5.29
N MET A 37 -19.94 -9.50 -4.87
CA MET A 37 -18.61 -9.57 -5.50
C MET A 37 -18.60 -10.37 -6.79
N CYS A 38 -18.76 -9.68 -7.90
CA CYS A 38 -18.77 -10.33 -9.19
C CYS A 38 -17.40 -10.97 -9.41
N LEU A 39 -17.38 -12.30 -9.54
CA LEU A 39 -16.23 -13.04 -10.07
C LEU A 39 -15.79 -12.51 -11.45
N ASP A 40 -16.57 -11.62 -12.03
CA ASP A 40 -16.30 -10.88 -13.27
C ASP A 40 -15.49 -9.59 -13.05
N GLU A 41 -15.10 -9.27 -11.80
CA GLU A 41 -14.23 -8.14 -11.52
C GLU A 41 -12.90 -8.31 -12.24
N VAL A 42 -12.56 -7.30 -13.06
CA VAL A 42 -11.35 -7.32 -13.88
C VAL A 42 -10.19 -6.76 -13.08
N VAL A 43 -9.16 -7.57 -12.92
CA VAL A 43 -7.91 -7.19 -12.24
C VAL A 43 -6.75 -7.14 -13.24
N VAL A 44 -5.72 -6.41 -12.89
CA VAL A 44 -4.52 -6.22 -13.73
C VAL A 44 -3.30 -6.85 -13.10
N THR A 45 -3.22 -6.84 -11.77
CA THR A 45 -1.98 -7.16 -11.03
C THR A 45 -1.58 -8.65 -11.17
N GLY A 46 -2.54 -9.56 -11.33
CA GLY A 46 -2.25 -11.00 -11.43
C GLY A 46 -1.52 -11.43 -12.69
N THR A 47 -1.72 -10.71 -13.78
CA THR A 47 -1.22 -11.06 -15.11
C THR A 47 -0.53 -9.93 -15.84
N ARG A 48 -0.42 -8.73 -15.23
CA ARG A 48 -0.04 -7.46 -15.90
C ARG A 48 -0.95 -7.09 -17.10
N THR A 49 -2.06 -7.82 -17.27
CA THR A 49 -3.08 -7.57 -18.30
C THR A 49 -4.45 -7.61 -17.62
N ARG A 50 -5.46 -7.01 -18.27
CA ARG A 50 -6.83 -7.06 -17.77
C ARG A 50 -7.37 -8.48 -17.87
N CYS A 51 -7.66 -9.11 -16.75
CA CYS A 51 -8.18 -10.47 -16.71
C CYS A 51 -9.29 -10.57 -15.65
N PRO A 52 -10.41 -11.24 -15.94
CA PRO A 52 -11.44 -11.53 -14.93
C PRO A 52 -10.84 -12.32 -13.76
N MET A 53 -11.10 -11.91 -12.53
CA MET A 53 -10.55 -12.52 -11.31
C MET A 53 -10.89 -14.02 -11.22
N LYS A 54 -12.04 -14.43 -11.76
CA LYS A 54 -12.47 -15.83 -11.82
C LYS A 54 -11.55 -16.75 -12.63
N ASN A 55 -10.77 -16.19 -13.57
CA ASN A 55 -9.89 -16.97 -14.45
C ASN A 55 -8.46 -17.06 -13.91
N ILE A 56 -8.13 -16.32 -12.86
CA ILE A 56 -6.78 -16.25 -12.31
C ILE A 56 -6.61 -17.29 -11.22
N SER A 57 -5.62 -18.19 -11.39
CA SER A 57 -5.30 -19.23 -10.39
C SER A 57 -4.52 -18.69 -9.18
N ILE A 58 -4.01 -17.46 -9.25
CA ILE A 58 -3.27 -16.79 -8.20
C ILE A 58 -4.27 -16.15 -7.20
N PRO A 59 -4.12 -16.34 -5.88
CA PRO A 59 -4.96 -15.66 -4.90
C PRO A 59 -4.77 -14.14 -4.94
N ILE A 60 -5.85 -13.41 -5.23
CA ILE A 60 -5.89 -11.94 -5.26
C ILE A 60 -6.97 -11.45 -4.32
N ARG A 61 -6.63 -10.47 -3.48
CA ARG A 61 -7.60 -9.67 -2.73
C ARG A 61 -7.79 -8.35 -3.46
N VAL A 62 -9.03 -8.03 -3.79
CA VAL A 62 -9.41 -6.71 -4.30
C VAL A 62 -10.17 -5.98 -3.20
N VAL A 63 -9.72 -4.77 -2.86
CA VAL A 63 -10.44 -3.82 -2.03
C VAL A 63 -11.22 -2.92 -2.96
N SER A 64 -12.52 -3.04 -2.94
CA SER A 64 -13.42 -2.35 -3.88
C SER A 64 -13.58 -0.85 -3.54
N PRO A 65 -14.03 -0.02 -4.50
CA PRO A 65 -14.36 1.39 -4.24
C PRO A 65 -15.33 1.57 -3.07
N LYS A 66 -16.35 0.69 -2.99
CA LYS A 66 -17.33 0.69 -1.90
C LYS A 66 -16.70 0.46 -0.53
N GLU A 67 -15.75 -0.48 -0.42
CA GLU A 67 -15.01 -0.73 0.83
C GLU A 67 -14.12 0.47 1.21
N ILE A 68 -13.46 1.10 0.23
CA ILE A 68 -12.59 2.27 0.46
C ILE A 68 -13.41 3.46 0.96
N GLU A 69 -14.51 3.78 0.28
CA GLU A 69 -15.40 4.86 0.68
C GLU A 69 -16.02 4.61 2.05
N ALA A 70 -16.39 3.37 2.31
CA ALA A 70 -17.01 2.99 3.57
C ALA A 70 -16.07 3.16 4.77
N VAL A 71 -14.79 2.83 4.66
CA VAL A 71 -13.82 2.91 5.77
C VAL A 71 -13.55 4.37 6.20
N GLN A 72 -13.74 5.37 5.32
CA GLN A 72 -13.42 6.78 5.60
C GLN A 72 -12.01 6.94 6.19
N ALA A 73 -11.04 6.30 5.53
CA ALA A 73 -9.67 6.23 6.02
C ALA A 73 -8.98 7.59 6.00
N ARG A 74 -8.19 7.88 7.04
CA ARG A 74 -7.41 9.12 7.15
C ARG A 74 -6.17 9.13 6.26
N SER A 75 -5.62 7.95 5.98
CA SER A 75 -4.46 7.76 5.10
C SER A 75 -4.54 6.40 4.42
N VAL A 76 -3.68 6.14 3.43
CA VAL A 76 -3.58 4.82 2.79
C VAL A 76 -3.10 3.77 3.80
N GLU A 77 -2.24 4.15 4.73
CA GLU A 77 -1.81 3.26 5.81
C GLU A 77 -2.99 2.83 6.69
N ASP A 78 -3.84 3.77 7.12
CA ASP A 78 -5.06 3.51 7.89
C ASP A 78 -6.03 2.62 7.10
N LEU A 79 -6.21 2.90 5.79
CA LEU A 79 -7.02 2.08 4.89
C LEU A 79 -6.53 0.62 4.88
N LEU A 80 -5.25 0.39 4.61
CA LEU A 80 -4.67 -0.95 4.54
C LEU A 80 -4.86 -1.72 5.85
N GLN A 81 -4.69 -1.06 7.00
CA GLN A 81 -4.89 -1.67 8.32
C GLN A 81 -6.35 -2.12 8.57
N MET A 82 -7.32 -1.39 8.00
CA MET A 82 -8.74 -1.68 8.18
C MET A 82 -9.27 -2.75 7.22
N VAL A 83 -8.69 -2.87 6.02
CA VAL A 83 -9.25 -3.73 4.95
C VAL A 83 -8.40 -4.97 4.64
N ILE A 84 -7.11 -4.96 4.97
CA ILE A 84 -6.21 -6.09 4.69
C ILE A 84 -5.87 -6.81 6.01
N PRO A 85 -6.19 -8.12 6.12
CA PRO A 85 -5.87 -8.86 7.31
C PRO A 85 -4.37 -9.06 7.49
N GLY A 86 -3.89 -8.88 8.72
CA GLY A 86 -2.48 -9.04 9.07
C GLY A 86 -1.60 -7.82 8.84
N VAL A 87 -2.17 -6.66 8.48
CA VAL A 87 -1.44 -5.39 8.44
C VAL A 87 -1.31 -4.83 9.85
N GLN A 88 -0.08 -4.54 10.21
CA GLN A 88 0.29 -3.94 11.49
C GLN A 88 1.25 -2.78 11.23
N THR A 89 1.07 -1.68 11.94
CA THR A 89 2.03 -0.57 11.95
C THR A 89 2.60 -0.41 13.34
N SER A 90 3.85 -0.03 13.39
CA SER A 90 4.55 0.32 14.62
C SER A 90 5.33 1.61 14.38
N THR A 91 5.49 2.41 15.41
CA THR A 91 6.27 3.64 15.31
C THR A 91 7.67 3.40 15.85
N HIS A 92 8.67 3.73 15.05
CA HIS A 92 10.08 3.74 15.45
C HIS A 92 10.64 5.15 15.27
N GLY A 93 10.89 5.83 16.37
CA GLY A 93 11.17 7.26 16.33
C GLY A 93 9.95 8.04 15.82
N THR A 94 10.11 8.75 14.73
CA THR A 94 9.06 9.52 14.05
C THR A 94 8.54 8.85 12.77
N GLN A 95 9.01 7.64 12.47
CA GLN A 95 8.63 6.90 11.26
C GLN A 95 7.72 5.73 11.61
N ASN A 96 6.64 5.58 10.85
CA ASN A 96 5.81 4.41 10.90
C ASN A 96 6.47 3.28 10.10
N ARG A 97 6.56 2.12 10.72
CA ARG A 97 6.98 0.87 10.07
C ARG A 97 5.78 -0.03 9.91
N MET A 98 5.55 -0.45 8.67
CA MET A 98 4.48 -1.38 8.35
C MET A 98 5.03 -2.79 8.25
N SER A 99 4.27 -3.74 8.77
CA SER A 99 4.44 -5.17 8.50
C SER A 99 3.12 -5.79 8.07
N ILE A 100 3.19 -6.79 7.22
CA ILE A 100 2.03 -7.51 6.71
C ILE A 100 2.29 -9.00 6.88
N ARG A 101 1.44 -9.67 7.66
CA ARG A 101 1.57 -11.11 7.94
C ARG A 101 2.97 -11.53 8.40
N GLY A 102 3.58 -10.77 9.30
CA GLY A 102 4.90 -11.06 9.89
C GLY A 102 6.11 -10.64 9.06
N LEU A 103 5.92 -10.15 7.85
CA LEU A 103 6.98 -9.61 7.01
C LEU A 103 6.93 -8.08 7.00
N SER A 104 8.09 -7.43 7.09
CA SER A 104 8.17 -5.97 6.97
C SER A 104 7.78 -5.50 5.56
N ALA A 105 7.48 -4.21 5.42
CA ALA A 105 7.08 -3.63 4.14
C ALA A 105 8.12 -3.82 3.02
N ASP A 106 9.40 -4.03 3.36
CA ASP A 106 10.48 -4.30 2.39
C ASP A 106 10.30 -5.60 1.60
N TYR A 107 9.50 -6.52 2.13
CA TYR A 107 9.16 -7.79 1.46
C TYR A 107 7.92 -7.67 0.57
N TYR A 108 7.26 -6.51 0.54
CA TYR A 108 6.11 -6.21 -0.29
C TYR A 108 6.44 -5.14 -1.32
N LEU A 109 6.05 -5.39 -2.55
CA LEU A 109 6.19 -4.39 -3.59
C LEU A 109 4.93 -3.54 -3.66
N PHE A 110 5.08 -2.24 -3.44
CA PHE A 110 4.02 -1.25 -3.60
C PHE A 110 4.08 -0.65 -4.99
N LEU A 111 2.92 -0.59 -5.65
CA LEU A 111 2.77 -0.04 -6.99
C LEU A 111 1.67 1.02 -6.99
N ILE A 112 1.81 2.01 -7.86
CA ILE A 112 0.74 2.94 -8.25
C ILE A 112 0.51 2.76 -9.76
N ASP A 113 -0.70 2.35 -10.13
CA ASP A 113 -1.06 2.06 -11.54
C ASP A 113 -0.11 1.09 -12.25
N GLY A 114 0.49 0.15 -11.49
CA GLY A 114 1.43 -0.85 -11.99
C GLY A 114 2.90 -0.44 -12.02
N GLU A 115 3.25 0.78 -11.63
CA GLU A 115 4.63 1.25 -11.54
C GLU A 115 5.13 1.24 -10.08
N ARG A 116 6.41 0.90 -9.89
CA ARG A 116 7.03 0.75 -8.56
C ARG A 116 7.09 2.08 -7.81
N MET A 117 6.79 2.04 -6.52
CA MET A 117 7.07 3.15 -5.61
C MET A 117 8.49 3.05 -5.06
N THR A 118 9.24 4.12 -5.20
CA THR A 118 10.58 4.26 -4.62
C THR A 118 10.48 4.65 -3.13
N ASN A 119 11.37 4.11 -2.30
CA ASN A 119 11.51 4.44 -0.89
C ASN A 119 12.96 4.76 -0.55
N GLU A 120 13.30 4.91 0.74
CA GLU A 120 14.67 5.19 1.19
C GLU A 120 15.65 3.99 1.08
N GLY A 121 15.29 2.90 0.44
CA GLY A 121 16.07 1.66 0.46
C GLY A 121 15.79 0.86 1.73
N ALA A 122 16.79 0.24 2.40
CA ALA A 122 16.66 -0.66 3.56
C ALA A 122 15.87 -0.10 4.77
N SER A 123 14.75 0.54 4.51
CA SER A 123 13.81 1.07 5.48
C SER A 123 12.50 0.31 5.34
N SER A 124 12.00 -0.28 6.41
CA SER A 124 10.67 -0.92 6.44
C SER A 124 9.50 0.07 6.28
N SER A 125 9.78 1.30 5.89
CA SER A 125 8.79 2.37 5.76
C SER A 125 8.62 2.75 4.30
N VAL A 126 7.44 2.49 3.77
CA VAL A 126 6.98 3.03 2.49
C VAL A 126 6.21 4.30 2.78
N ASP A 127 6.53 5.39 2.10
CA ASP A 127 5.84 6.66 2.28
C ASP A 127 4.48 6.64 1.57
N LEU A 128 3.46 6.14 2.26
CA LEU A 128 2.09 6.04 1.75
C LEU A 128 1.32 7.38 1.81
N GLU A 129 1.87 8.41 2.46
CA GLU A 129 1.30 9.77 2.43
C GLU A 129 1.40 10.43 1.04
N ARG A 130 2.16 9.83 0.11
CA ARG A 130 2.24 10.25 -1.30
C ARG A 130 0.95 10.05 -2.09
N ILE A 131 -0.01 9.32 -1.53
CA ILE A 131 -1.27 8.97 -2.17
C ILE A 131 -2.41 9.37 -1.24
N ASP A 132 -3.37 10.10 -1.78
CA ASP A 132 -4.60 10.40 -1.04
C ASP A 132 -5.62 9.26 -1.21
N PRO A 133 -6.25 8.77 -0.11
CA PRO A 133 -7.27 7.72 -0.19
C PRO A 133 -8.43 8.06 -1.13
N SER A 134 -8.81 9.33 -1.28
CA SER A 134 -9.91 9.77 -2.13
C SER A 134 -9.61 9.60 -3.63
N SER A 135 -8.32 9.52 -4.02
CA SER A 135 -7.88 9.29 -5.41
C SER A 135 -7.91 7.82 -5.81
N ILE A 136 -8.08 6.91 -4.86
CA ILE A 136 -7.99 5.46 -5.10
C ILE A 136 -9.32 4.93 -5.65
N GLU A 137 -9.26 4.20 -6.77
CA GLU A 137 -10.38 3.42 -7.29
C GLU A 137 -10.50 2.08 -6.56
N ARG A 138 -9.41 1.32 -6.49
CA ARG A 138 -9.33 0.03 -5.81
C ARG A 138 -7.88 -0.31 -5.45
N ILE A 139 -7.71 -1.27 -4.55
CA ILE A 139 -6.41 -1.84 -4.23
C ILE A 139 -6.42 -3.31 -4.60
N GLU A 140 -5.47 -3.74 -5.42
CA GLU A 140 -5.28 -5.14 -5.80
C GLU A 140 -4.07 -5.68 -5.04
N MET A 141 -4.28 -6.69 -4.19
CA MET A 141 -3.22 -7.35 -3.44
C MET A 141 -3.03 -8.79 -3.94
N LEU A 142 -1.90 -9.03 -4.60
CA LEU A 142 -1.45 -10.40 -4.86
C LEU A 142 -0.91 -11.01 -3.57
N GLN A 143 -1.48 -12.13 -3.19
CA GLN A 143 -1.07 -12.85 -1.99
C GLN A 143 0.05 -13.84 -2.32
N GLY A 144 1.10 -13.84 -1.49
CA GLY A 144 2.27 -14.68 -1.68
C GLY A 144 3.27 -14.14 -2.68
N SER A 145 4.39 -14.87 -2.85
CA SER A 145 5.48 -14.40 -3.69
C SER A 145 5.05 -14.14 -5.13
N SER A 146 5.37 -12.96 -5.61
CA SER A 146 5.03 -12.48 -6.95
C SER A 146 6.26 -12.03 -7.74
N SER A 147 7.44 -12.47 -7.28
CA SER A 147 8.72 -12.10 -7.90
C SER A 147 8.85 -12.59 -9.35
N ALA A 148 8.15 -13.66 -9.74
CA ALA A 148 8.14 -14.14 -11.12
C ALA A 148 7.58 -13.13 -12.13
N LEU A 149 6.74 -12.17 -11.72
CA LEU A 149 6.27 -11.09 -12.58
C LEU A 149 6.92 -9.75 -12.27
N TYR A 150 7.10 -9.47 -10.98
CA TYR A 150 7.44 -8.14 -10.50
C TYR A 150 8.88 -8.00 -10.04
N GLY A 151 9.64 -9.11 -9.90
CA GLY A 151 11.05 -9.12 -9.50
C GLY A 151 11.24 -8.93 -8.00
N SER A 152 12.35 -8.30 -7.64
CA SER A 152 12.76 -8.09 -6.26
C SER A 152 11.70 -7.39 -5.39
N ASN A 153 11.72 -7.69 -4.08
CA ASN A 153 10.87 -7.13 -3.03
C ASN A 153 9.40 -7.59 -3.08
N ALA A 154 9.08 -8.65 -3.84
CA ALA A 154 7.73 -9.19 -3.93
C ALA A 154 7.61 -10.58 -3.25
N ILE A 155 8.40 -10.84 -2.20
CA ILE A 155 8.38 -12.09 -1.41
C ILE A 155 7.03 -12.29 -0.70
N GLY A 156 6.53 -11.25 -0.04
CA GLY A 156 5.25 -11.26 0.68
C GLY A 156 4.05 -11.04 -0.24
N GLY A 157 4.27 -10.42 -1.38
CA GLY A 157 3.24 -10.10 -2.37
C GLY A 157 3.42 -8.74 -3.01
N VAL A 158 2.40 -8.32 -3.76
CA VAL A 158 2.34 -7.03 -4.44
C VAL A 158 1.05 -6.31 -4.01
N ILE A 159 1.17 -5.05 -3.67
CA ILE A 159 0.04 -4.16 -3.36
C ILE A 159 0.01 -3.08 -4.44
N ASN A 160 -0.96 -3.17 -5.35
CA ASN A 160 -1.12 -2.24 -6.44
C ASN A 160 -2.31 -1.31 -6.19
N ILE A 161 -2.03 -0.03 -6.06
CA ILE A 161 -3.02 1.02 -5.85
C ILE A 161 -3.42 1.55 -7.21
N ILE A 162 -4.68 1.35 -7.59
CA ILE A 162 -5.22 1.79 -8.87
C ILE A 162 -5.97 3.11 -8.63
N THR A 163 -5.58 4.14 -9.39
CA THR A 163 -6.18 5.47 -9.29
C THR A 163 -7.50 5.58 -10.07
N LYS A 164 -8.41 6.44 -9.60
CA LYS A 164 -9.73 6.67 -10.20
C LYS A 164 -9.61 7.18 -11.65
N ARG A 165 -10.42 6.60 -12.53
CA ARG A 165 -10.54 7.02 -13.93
C ARG A 165 -11.98 7.41 -14.23
N SER A 166 -12.19 8.40 -15.10
CA SER A 166 -13.51 8.78 -15.57
C SER A 166 -13.62 8.63 -17.09
N HIS A 167 -14.82 8.30 -17.53
CA HIS A 167 -15.19 8.24 -18.96
C HIS A 167 -16.12 9.39 -19.36
N LYS A 168 -16.55 10.22 -18.41
CA LYS A 168 -17.37 11.41 -18.66
C LYS A 168 -16.59 12.44 -19.47
N LYS A 169 -17.30 13.36 -20.14
CA LYS A 169 -16.68 14.50 -20.84
C LYS A 169 -16.07 15.49 -19.87
N LEU A 170 -16.76 15.70 -18.75
CA LEU A 170 -16.34 16.50 -17.62
C LEU A 170 -16.68 15.74 -16.34
N ASP A 171 -15.76 15.65 -15.42
CA ASP A 171 -15.94 15.04 -14.11
C ASP A 171 -15.06 15.80 -13.12
N ALA A 172 -15.66 16.39 -12.11
CA ALA A 172 -14.94 17.15 -11.10
C ALA A 172 -15.31 16.64 -9.70
N THR A 173 -14.32 16.50 -8.85
CA THR A 173 -14.51 16.12 -7.44
C THR A 173 -13.74 17.09 -6.57
N LEU A 174 -14.40 17.62 -5.53
CA LEU A 174 -13.78 18.35 -4.44
C LEU A 174 -14.10 17.63 -3.13
N SER A 175 -13.09 17.40 -2.30
CA SER A 175 -13.30 16.78 -0.99
C SER A 175 -12.52 17.48 0.10
N GLY A 176 -13.10 17.51 1.29
CA GLY A 176 -12.49 18.04 2.50
C GLY A 176 -12.72 17.08 3.67
N HIS A 177 -11.72 16.92 4.51
CA HIS A 177 -11.78 16.13 5.74
C HIS A 177 -11.14 16.92 6.88
N TYR A 178 -11.80 16.92 8.03
CA TYR A 178 -11.31 17.51 9.26
C TYR A 178 -11.57 16.57 10.44
N ASP A 179 -10.60 16.39 11.31
CA ASP A 179 -10.80 15.69 12.57
C ASP A 179 -10.34 16.49 13.80
N THR A 180 -10.78 16.06 14.98
CA THR A 180 -10.47 16.74 16.24
C THR A 180 -9.02 16.53 16.71
N GLN A 181 -8.25 15.66 16.04
CA GLN A 181 -6.79 15.51 16.21
C GLN A 181 -6.02 16.43 15.26
N SER A 182 -6.72 17.45 14.70
CA SER A 182 -6.17 18.48 13.84
C SER A 182 -5.63 17.99 12.50
N ILE A 183 -6.13 16.86 12.01
CA ILE A 183 -5.89 16.43 10.64
C ILE A 183 -6.86 17.17 9.72
N GLN A 184 -6.30 17.81 8.69
CA GLN A 184 -7.05 18.50 7.65
C GLN A 184 -6.56 17.99 6.30
N ARG A 185 -7.49 17.60 5.40
CA ARG A 185 -7.18 17.18 4.03
C ARG A 185 -8.14 17.85 3.07
N TYR A 186 -7.60 18.38 1.98
CA TYR A 186 -8.35 19.01 0.91
C TYR A 186 -7.85 18.46 -0.41
N ASN A 187 -8.75 17.93 -1.24
CA ASN A 187 -8.39 17.32 -2.51
C ASN A 187 -9.32 17.79 -3.60
N GLY A 188 -8.76 17.98 -4.78
CA GLY A 188 -9.47 18.30 -6.01
C GLY A 188 -9.05 17.36 -7.13
N ARG A 189 -10.01 16.93 -7.94
CA ARG A 189 -9.79 16.17 -9.16
C ARG A 189 -10.66 16.74 -10.26
N LEU A 190 -10.06 16.96 -11.43
CA LEU A 190 -10.74 17.44 -12.63
C LEU A 190 -10.38 16.53 -13.80
N VAL A 191 -11.37 15.97 -14.47
CA VAL A 191 -11.21 15.21 -15.70
C VAL A 191 -11.89 15.96 -16.83
N MET A 192 -11.16 16.21 -17.91
CA MET A 192 -11.66 16.86 -19.12
C MET A 192 -11.32 16.01 -20.33
N LYS A 193 -12.34 15.64 -21.10
CA LYS A 193 -12.17 14.94 -22.38
C LYS A 193 -12.21 15.92 -23.53
N LEU A 194 -11.06 16.21 -24.12
CA LEU A 194 -10.83 17.13 -25.23
C LEU A 194 -10.64 16.32 -26.52
N GLY A 195 -11.74 15.94 -27.16
CA GLY A 195 -11.68 15.08 -28.35
C GLY A 195 -11.11 13.70 -28.03
N ARG A 196 -9.88 13.45 -28.49
CA ARG A 196 -9.15 12.18 -28.32
C ARG A 196 -8.22 12.17 -27.11
N VAL A 197 -8.02 13.32 -26.50
CA VAL A 197 -7.18 13.47 -25.31
C VAL A 197 -8.08 13.59 -24.09
N THR A 198 -7.76 12.84 -23.04
CA THR A 198 -8.35 13.00 -21.74
C THR A 198 -7.27 13.53 -20.80
N SER A 199 -7.50 14.68 -20.20
CA SER A 199 -6.69 15.25 -19.13
C SER A 199 -7.33 14.89 -17.80
N THR A 200 -6.51 14.45 -16.84
CA THR A 200 -6.90 14.24 -15.45
C THR A 200 -5.92 14.97 -14.56
N THR A 201 -6.37 16.05 -13.95
CA THR A 201 -5.60 16.83 -12.96
C THR A 201 -6.09 16.46 -11.58
N THR A 202 -5.17 16.09 -10.68
CA THR A 202 -5.46 15.82 -9.27
C THR A 202 -4.51 16.63 -8.41
N GLY A 203 -4.99 17.23 -7.34
CA GLY A 203 -4.16 17.96 -6.41
C GLY A 203 -4.74 17.93 -5.00
N GLY A 204 -3.87 18.01 -4.01
CA GLY A 204 -4.30 18.01 -2.63
C GLY A 204 -3.28 18.57 -1.66
N TYR A 205 -3.82 18.92 -0.51
CA TYR A 205 -3.07 19.43 0.63
C TYR A 205 -3.57 18.73 1.89
N ALA A 206 -2.63 18.27 2.73
CA ALA A 206 -2.95 17.77 4.05
C ALA A 206 -2.07 18.43 5.10
N LYS A 207 -2.64 18.60 6.29
CA LYS A 207 -1.97 19.14 7.46
C LYS A 207 -2.36 18.32 8.67
N GLN A 208 -1.38 17.95 9.48
CA GLN A 208 -1.56 17.43 10.82
C GLN A 208 -0.74 18.30 11.77
N LEU A 209 -1.33 18.76 12.86
CA LEU A 209 -0.58 19.43 13.92
C LEU A 209 0.14 18.40 14.81
N ASP A 210 1.15 18.87 15.53
CA ASP A 210 1.78 18.07 16.56
C ASP A 210 0.73 17.66 17.59
N TYR A 211 0.82 16.42 18.09
CA TYR A 211 -0.06 15.93 19.14
C TYR A 211 0.73 15.13 20.18
N GLU A 212 0.24 15.15 21.42
CA GLU A 212 0.87 14.45 22.52
C GLU A 212 0.24 13.07 22.70
N LEU A 213 1.09 12.07 22.95
CA LEU A 213 0.67 10.76 23.40
C LEU A 213 0.69 10.73 24.93
N PRO A 214 -0.33 10.12 25.58
CA PRO A 214 -0.29 9.90 27.00
C PRO A 214 0.97 9.09 27.33
N SER A 215 1.86 9.66 28.12
CA SER A 215 3.07 9.01 28.57
C SER A 215 2.77 8.15 29.79
N VAL A 216 3.34 6.95 29.86
CA VAL A 216 3.34 6.13 31.08
C VAL A 216 4.15 6.81 32.20
N ARG A 217 5.06 7.68 31.82
CA ARG A 217 5.83 8.56 32.71
C ARG A 217 5.35 9.99 32.49
N ALA A 218 4.63 10.52 33.44
CA ALA A 218 4.07 11.88 33.39
C ALA A 218 5.14 12.98 33.22
N ASP A 219 6.40 12.65 33.48
CA ASP A 219 7.56 13.55 33.37
C ASP A 219 8.18 13.61 31.95
N ILE A 220 7.76 12.72 31.05
CA ILE A 220 8.26 12.71 29.65
C ILE A 220 7.08 12.71 28.67
N PRO A 221 6.49 13.88 28.39
CA PRO A 221 5.48 13.98 27.34
C PRO A 221 6.11 13.58 26.01
N ARG A 222 5.42 12.74 25.23
CA ARG A 222 5.86 12.39 23.89
C ARG A 222 5.02 13.10 22.86
N THR A 223 5.60 14.09 22.25
CA THR A 223 5.02 14.81 21.12
C THR A 223 5.26 14.02 19.85
N MET A 224 4.21 13.70 19.12
CA MET A 224 4.28 13.19 17.75
C MET A 224 4.31 14.36 16.79
N PRO A 225 5.31 14.42 15.90
CA PRO A 225 5.48 15.55 15.02
C PRO A 225 4.37 15.63 13.99
N GLY A 226 3.89 16.83 13.77
CA GLY A 226 2.98 17.15 12.69
C GLY A 226 3.67 17.20 11.32
N PHE A 227 2.86 17.29 10.29
CA PHE A 227 3.35 17.37 8.92
C PHE A 227 2.42 18.20 8.03
N TYR A 228 2.99 18.65 6.91
CA TYR A 228 2.26 19.26 5.80
C TYR A 228 2.58 18.45 4.55
N THR A 229 1.58 18.06 3.80
CA THR A 229 1.77 17.41 2.49
C THR A 229 1.11 18.23 1.39
N PHE A 230 1.75 18.25 0.25
CA PHE A 230 1.22 18.75 -1.00
C PHE A 230 1.46 17.71 -2.08
N HIS A 231 0.45 17.43 -2.89
CA HIS A 231 0.62 16.59 -4.06
C HIS A 231 -0.11 17.18 -5.27
N MET A 232 0.45 16.94 -6.43
CA MET A 232 -0.15 17.31 -7.72
C MET A 232 0.17 16.21 -8.73
N GLU A 233 -0.82 15.84 -9.53
CA GLU A 233 -0.69 14.89 -10.63
C GLU A 233 -1.41 15.40 -11.85
N GLU A 234 -0.79 15.29 -13.02
CA GLU A 234 -1.41 15.47 -14.32
C GLU A 234 -1.22 14.20 -15.14
N GLN A 235 -2.32 13.65 -15.64
CA GLN A 235 -2.33 12.51 -16.54
C GLN A 235 -2.99 12.90 -17.85
N LEU A 236 -2.24 12.79 -18.93
CA LEU A 236 -2.72 12.99 -20.31
C LEU A 236 -2.84 11.63 -21.00
N ARG A 237 -4.02 11.30 -21.45
CA ARG A 237 -4.29 10.06 -22.19
C ARG A 237 -4.83 10.35 -23.58
N TYR A 238 -4.10 9.93 -24.59
CA TYR A 238 -4.53 9.92 -25.99
C TYR A 238 -5.05 8.54 -26.40
N LEU A 239 -6.13 8.51 -27.16
CA LEU A 239 -6.67 7.28 -27.78
C LEU A 239 -6.89 7.51 -29.28
N SER A 240 -6.28 6.66 -30.12
CA SER A 240 -6.45 6.74 -31.57
C SER A 240 -7.90 6.48 -31.99
N PRO A 241 -8.33 6.92 -33.22
CA PRO A 241 -9.69 6.69 -33.71
C PRO A 241 -10.10 5.23 -33.68
N GLU A 242 -9.21 4.36 -34.11
CA GLU A 242 -9.42 2.91 -34.18
C GLU A 242 -9.27 2.21 -32.82
N LYS A 243 -8.98 2.98 -31.76
CA LYS A 243 -8.71 2.49 -30.38
C LYS A 243 -7.57 1.47 -30.31
N ARG A 244 -6.74 1.37 -31.34
CA ARG A 244 -5.59 0.47 -31.42
C ARG A 244 -4.36 1.02 -30.71
N LEU A 245 -4.18 2.35 -30.68
CA LEU A 245 -3.07 3.01 -29.99
C LEU A 245 -3.60 3.83 -28.81
N SER A 246 -3.07 3.58 -27.63
CA SER A 246 -3.28 4.40 -26.43
C SER A 246 -1.93 4.86 -25.90
N MET A 247 -1.79 6.17 -25.70
CA MET A 247 -0.63 6.79 -25.07
C MET A 247 -1.06 7.43 -23.77
N THR A 248 -0.32 7.21 -22.68
CA THR A 248 -0.57 7.83 -21.40
C THR A 248 0.73 8.43 -20.87
N ALA A 249 0.72 9.73 -20.61
CA ALA A 249 1.81 10.44 -19.95
C ALA A 249 1.30 10.92 -18.60
N THR A 250 2.06 10.65 -17.53
CA THR A 250 1.71 11.06 -16.15
C THR A 250 2.90 11.78 -15.53
N GLY A 251 2.68 12.97 -15.01
CA GLY A 251 3.61 13.69 -14.16
C GLY A 251 3.02 13.79 -12.76
N ARG A 252 3.79 13.46 -11.73
CA ARG A 252 3.37 13.54 -10.33
C ARG A 252 4.44 14.21 -9.50
N PHE A 253 4.03 15.08 -8.61
CA PHE A 253 4.90 15.69 -7.61
C PHE A 253 4.27 15.56 -6.24
N HIS A 254 5.04 15.09 -5.27
CA HIS A 254 4.66 15.06 -3.87
C HIS A 254 5.74 15.76 -3.04
N SER A 255 5.29 16.51 -2.05
CA SER A 255 6.16 17.14 -1.05
C SER A 255 5.55 16.97 0.33
N ARG A 256 6.37 16.56 1.31
CA ARG A 256 5.99 16.48 2.72
C ARG A 256 7.03 17.17 3.58
N MET A 257 6.59 18.14 4.36
CA MET A 257 7.38 18.74 5.42
C MET A 257 6.92 18.19 6.76
N GLN A 258 7.84 17.64 7.53
CA GLN A 258 7.59 17.07 8.85
C GLN A 258 8.45 17.78 9.89
N ASN A 259 7.82 18.31 10.93
CA ASN A 259 8.52 18.80 12.10
C ASN A 259 9.01 17.58 12.89
N PHE A 260 10.26 17.57 13.31
CA PHE A 260 10.80 16.48 14.13
C PHE A 260 10.78 16.88 15.62
N ASP A 261 11.15 18.09 15.88
CA ASP A 261 11.05 18.79 17.15
C ASP A 261 11.16 20.29 16.86
N ASP A 262 11.27 21.12 17.89
CA ASP A 262 11.48 22.58 17.74
C ASP A 262 12.83 22.94 17.09
N LYS A 263 13.70 21.95 16.81
CA LYS A 263 15.07 22.13 16.34
C LYS A 263 15.32 21.60 14.93
N GLU A 264 14.45 20.71 14.43
CA GLU A 264 14.68 20.00 13.18
C GLU A 264 13.41 19.85 12.35
N LYS A 265 13.52 20.11 11.04
CA LYS A 265 12.48 19.80 10.05
C LYS A 265 13.04 18.90 8.95
N ASN A 266 12.21 18.02 8.43
CA ASN A 266 12.54 17.18 7.28
C ASN A 266 11.62 17.52 6.10
N LEU A 267 12.21 17.79 4.94
CA LEU A 267 11.49 17.98 3.68
C LEU A 267 11.71 16.76 2.79
N TYR A 268 10.63 16.04 2.50
CA TYR A 268 10.62 14.94 1.55
C TYR A 268 10.00 15.42 0.24
N GLN A 269 10.58 15.03 -0.90
CA GLN A 269 10.08 15.37 -2.22
C GLN A 269 10.19 14.16 -3.15
N SER A 270 9.13 13.92 -3.94
CA SER A 270 9.07 12.80 -4.88
C SER A 270 8.50 13.26 -6.22
N PRO A 271 9.36 13.76 -7.15
CA PRO A 271 8.97 13.95 -8.55
C PRO A 271 8.91 12.61 -9.27
N THR A 272 7.86 12.39 -10.07
CA THR A 272 7.62 11.16 -10.82
C THR A 272 7.18 11.48 -12.24
N GLY A 273 7.72 10.77 -13.22
CA GLY A 273 7.31 10.81 -14.61
C GLY A 273 7.02 9.40 -15.13
N ASN A 274 5.94 9.21 -15.87
CA ASN A 274 5.61 7.95 -16.51
C ASN A 274 5.11 8.18 -17.93
N LEU A 275 5.62 7.40 -18.89
CA LEU A 275 5.12 7.32 -20.25
C LEU A 275 4.77 5.87 -20.56
N ARG A 276 3.53 5.62 -21.01
CA ARG A 276 3.06 4.29 -21.38
C ARG A 276 2.42 4.32 -22.77
N LEU A 277 2.85 3.42 -23.61
CA LEU A 277 2.32 3.18 -24.96
C LEU A 277 1.70 1.79 -24.99
N LEU A 278 0.48 1.68 -25.42
CA LEU A 278 -0.20 0.40 -25.66
C LEU A 278 -0.67 0.37 -27.12
N TYR A 279 -0.16 -0.58 -27.88
CA TYR A 279 -0.54 -0.81 -29.26
C TYR A 279 -1.18 -2.19 -29.44
N LYS A 280 -2.33 -2.23 -30.10
CA LYS A 280 -3.10 -3.44 -30.41
C LYS A 280 -3.13 -3.63 -31.93
N PRO A 281 -2.19 -4.39 -32.51
CA PRO A 281 -2.14 -4.61 -33.95
C PRO A 281 -3.37 -5.33 -34.48
N THR A 282 -3.81 -6.36 -33.77
CA THR A 282 -4.99 -7.19 -34.04
C THR A 282 -5.69 -7.54 -32.72
N ASP A 283 -6.89 -8.09 -32.81
CA ASP A 283 -7.60 -8.61 -31.66
C ASP A 283 -6.79 -9.75 -31.01
N GLY A 284 -6.77 -9.80 -29.69
CA GLY A 284 -5.98 -10.76 -28.91
C GLY A 284 -4.49 -10.43 -28.80
N HIS A 285 -3.93 -9.49 -29.57
CA HIS A 285 -2.51 -9.14 -29.54
C HIS A 285 -2.29 -7.71 -29.05
N SER A 286 -1.36 -7.53 -28.12
CA SER A 286 -0.94 -6.18 -27.72
C SER A 286 0.54 -6.09 -27.37
N VAL A 287 1.12 -4.94 -27.67
CA VAL A 287 2.48 -4.56 -27.26
C VAL A 287 2.36 -3.35 -26.35
N GLU A 288 2.95 -3.44 -25.19
CA GLU A 288 3.04 -2.33 -24.23
C GLU A 288 4.51 -1.94 -24.03
N ALA A 289 4.80 -0.65 -24.14
CA ALA A 289 6.09 -0.08 -23.77
C ALA A 289 5.88 0.98 -22.69
N SER A 290 6.70 0.98 -21.64
CA SER A 290 6.66 2.00 -20.61
C SER A 290 8.04 2.47 -20.21
N TYR A 291 8.11 3.74 -19.82
CA TYR A 291 9.25 4.33 -19.15
C TYR A 291 8.79 5.08 -17.92
N HIS A 292 9.36 4.73 -16.79
CA HIS A 292 9.05 5.31 -15.49
C HIS A 292 10.32 5.86 -14.85
N ILE A 293 10.25 7.08 -14.35
CA ILE A 293 11.32 7.73 -13.60
C ILE A 293 10.74 8.30 -12.30
N GLU A 294 11.38 8.00 -11.19
CA GLU A 294 10.97 8.51 -9.88
C GLU A 294 12.18 8.91 -9.06
N GLY A 295 12.14 10.15 -8.56
CA GLY A 295 13.06 10.66 -7.56
C GLY A 295 12.42 10.58 -6.16
N TYR A 296 13.24 10.29 -5.15
CA TYR A 296 12.84 10.41 -3.75
C TYR A 296 13.99 11.00 -2.95
N LYS A 297 13.81 12.23 -2.44
CA LYS A 297 14.85 12.94 -1.70
C LYS A 297 14.35 13.39 -0.35
N ARG A 298 15.29 13.53 0.60
CA ARG A 298 15.08 14.16 1.88
C ARG A 298 16.16 15.19 2.13
N ASP A 299 15.73 16.36 2.49
CA ASP A 299 16.56 17.45 2.99
C ASP A 299 16.22 17.69 4.47
N LYS A 300 17.21 18.03 5.27
CA LYS A 300 17.11 18.31 6.69
C LYS A 300 17.39 19.78 6.94
N TYR A 301 16.68 20.32 7.90
CA TYR A 301 16.82 21.71 8.28
C TYR A 301 16.94 21.77 9.80
N PHE A 302 17.96 22.51 10.27
CA PHE A 302 18.19 22.72 11.68
C PHE A 302 17.90 24.17 12.04
N PHE A 303 17.20 24.39 13.15
CA PHE A 303 17.15 25.71 13.77
C PHE A 303 18.47 25.96 14.49
N LEU A 304 19.08 27.08 14.22
CA LEU A 304 20.24 27.54 14.96
C LEU A 304 19.85 27.92 16.39
N ALA A 305 20.83 27.97 17.31
CA ALA A 305 20.59 28.37 18.70
C ALA A 305 19.99 29.78 18.82
N THR A 306 20.18 30.61 17.79
CA THR A 306 19.59 31.95 17.64
C THR A 306 18.12 31.96 17.25
N LYS A 307 17.50 30.78 17.05
CA LYS A 307 16.16 30.58 16.43
C LYS A 307 16.07 31.09 14.97
N GLU A 308 17.18 31.41 14.35
CA GLU A 308 17.23 31.69 12.93
C GLU A 308 17.27 30.40 12.12
N GLU A 309 16.68 30.47 10.92
CA GLU A 309 16.65 29.36 10.00
C GLU A 309 18.05 29.10 9.41
N GLY A 310 18.60 27.89 9.69
CA GLY A 310 19.84 27.43 9.07
C GLY A 310 19.61 26.97 7.62
N PRO A 311 20.65 26.59 6.87
CA PRO A 311 20.52 26.08 5.53
C PRO A 311 19.87 24.68 5.52
N TRP A 312 19.22 24.33 4.39
CA TRP A 312 18.78 22.98 4.11
C TRP A 312 19.97 22.08 3.80
N GLU A 313 20.10 20.97 4.51
CA GLU A 313 21.14 19.98 4.31
C GLU A 313 20.58 18.73 3.63
N PRO A 314 21.01 18.42 2.39
CA PRO A 314 20.63 17.19 1.72
C PRO A 314 21.04 15.96 2.54
N GLN A 315 20.13 15.03 2.75
CA GLN A 315 20.37 13.77 3.49
C GLN A 315 20.50 12.59 2.57
N PHE A 316 19.60 12.48 1.60
CA PHE A 316 19.68 11.48 0.53
C PHE A 316 18.91 11.93 -0.71
N ASN A 317 19.32 11.36 -1.84
CA ASN A 317 18.61 11.44 -3.11
C ASN A 317 18.65 10.06 -3.76
N TYR A 318 17.50 9.46 -3.95
CA TYR A 318 17.33 8.16 -4.60
C TYR A 318 16.59 8.37 -5.91
N LEU A 319 17.15 7.90 -7.01
CA LEU A 319 16.57 8.00 -8.35
C LEU A 319 16.43 6.60 -8.93
N THR A 320 15.22 6.24 -9.36
CA THR A 320 14.96 5.00 -10.09
C THR A 320 14.44 5.28 -11.49
N GLN A 321 14.86 4.46 -12.44
CA GLN A 321 14.43 4.52 -13.83
C GLN A 321 14.10 3.09 -14.26
N THR A 322 12.91 2.89 -14.81
CA THR A 322 12.45 1.58 -15.31
C THR A 322 11.99 1.72 -16.75
N ALA A 323 12.62 1.01 -17.66
CA ALA A 323 12.16 0.82 -19.02
C ALA A 323 11.64 -0.60 -19.18
N ARG A 324 10.44 -0.77 -19.73
CA ARG A 324 9.81 -2.08 -19.93
C ARG A 324 9.14 -2.16 -21.29
N MET A 325 9.26 -3.31 -21.93
CA MET A 325 8.52 -3.68 -23.13
C MET A 325 7.91 -5.07 -22.91
N GLN A 326 6.63 -5.21 -23.20
CA GLN A 326 5.86 -6.44 -23.00
C GLN A 326 4.98 -6.72 -24.20
N TYR A 327 4.96 -7.96 -24.65
CA TYR A 327 4.00 -8.49 -25.58
C TYR A 327 2.97 -9.34 -24.85
N ASN A 328 1.70 -9.19 -25.23
CA ASN A 328 0.60 -9.97 -24.67
C ASN A 328 -0.19 -10.62 -25.79
N TYR A 329 -0.50 -11.89 -25.59
CA TYR A 329 -1.45 -12.65 -26.38
C TYR A 329 -2.62 -13.09 -25.51
N ASP A 330 -3.82 -12.69 -25.85
CA ASP A 330 -5.06 -13.05 -25.15
C ASP A 330 -6.11 -13.48 -26.19
N PRO A 331 -6.31 -14.79 -26.39
CA PRO A 331 -7.23 -15.32 -27.38
C PRO A 331 -8.67 -14.98 -26.98
N THR A 332 -9.28 -14.03 -27.68
CA THR A 332 -10.64 -13.53 -27.41
C THR A 332 -11.75 -14.48 -27.87
N GLU A 333 -11.47 -15.30 -28.88
CA GLU A 333 -12.47 -16.19 -29.52
C GLU A 333 -12.62 -17.54 -28.80
N ASP A 334 -11.57 -18.05 -28.18
CA ASP A 334 -11.55 -19.35 -27.53
C ASP A 334 -10.98 -19.24 -26.10
N PRO A 335 -11.81 -19.31 -25.06
CA PRO A 335 -11.39 -19.17 -23.68
C PRO A 335 -10.49 -20.31 -23.18
N TYR A 336 -10.36 -21.41 -23.92
CA TYR A 336 -9.51 -22.55 -23.55
C TYR A 336 -8.11 -22.49 -24.17
N LYS A 337 -7.89 -21.59 -25.12
CA LYS A 337 -6.53 -21.31 -25.60
C LYS A 337 -5.71 -20.60 -24.52
N PRO A 338 -4.43 -20.96 -24.35
CA PRO A 338 -3.59 -20.27 -23.37
C PRO A 338 -3.35 -18.82 -23.77
N SER A 339 -3.51 -17.91 -22.82
CA SER A 339 -2.99 -16.54 -22.93
C SER A 339 -1.57 -16.49 -22.36
N PHE A 340 -0.73 -15.63 -22.93
CA PHE A 340 0.61 -15.43 -22.42
C PHE A 340 1.07 -13.99 -22.52
N ASN A 341 1.97 -13.60 -21.62
CA ASN A 341 2.74 -12.39 -21.73
C ASN A 341 4.23 -12.70 -21.61
N ALA A 342 5.05 -11.95 -22.33
CA ALA A 342 6.48 -12.01 -22.24
C ALA A 342 7.05 -10.59 -22.38
N GLY A 343 8.12 -10.31 -21.64
CA GLY A 343 8.67 -8.96 -21.65
C GLY A 343 10.11 -8.89 -21.20
N VAL A 344 10.67 -7.70 -21.45
CA VAL A 344 11.99 -7.28 -21.01
C VAL A 344 11.83 -6.05 -20.12
N GLU A 345 12.66 -5.93 -19.09
CA GLU A 345 12.67 -4.79 -18.18
C GLU A 345 14.12 -4.43 -17.83
N ILE A 346 14.41 -3.14 -17.77
CA ILE A 346 15.68 -2.61 -17.30
C ILE A 346 15.33 -1.65 -16.16
N LEU A 347 15.84 -1.94 -14.96
CA LEU A 347 15.77 -1.08 -13.80
C LEU A 347 17.15 -0.52 -13.52
N HIS A 348 17.25 0.79 -13.37
CA HIS A 348 18.47 1.48 -12.95
C HIS A 348 18.20 2.29 -11.69
N GLU A 349 19.07 2.14 -10.70
CA GLU A 349 18.94 2.73 -9.38
C GLU A 349 20.20 3.53 -9.03
N ASN A 350 20.01 4.75 -8.51
CA ASN A 350 21.08 5.64 -8.08
C ASN A 350 20.78 6.16 -6.68
N LEU A 351 21.75 6.09 -5.78
CA LEU A 351 21.68 6.61 -4.42
C LEU A 351 22.83 7.55 -4.13
N ARG A 352 22.51 8.73 -3.62
CA ARG A 352 23.42 9.63 -2.91
C ARG A 352 22.91 9.80 -1.50
N SER A 353 23.74 9.55 -0.49
CA SER A 353 23.30 9.68 0.90
C SER A 353 24.47 9.94 1.85
N VAL A 354 24.24 10.82 2.82
CA VAL A 354 25.18 11.05 3.93
C VAL A 354 25.38 9.80 4.81
N GLN A 355 24.48 8.83 4.71
CA GLN A 355 24.57 7.57 5.45
C GLN A 355 25.41 6.52 4.72
N VAL A 356 25.78 6.74 3.46
CA VAL A 356 26.52 5.75 2.66
C VAL A 356 28.00 6.09 2.57
N THR A 357 28.36 7.31 2.30
CA THR A 357 29.75 7.82 2.37
C THR A 357 29.75 9.34 2.45
N ASN A 358 29.36 9.99 1.37
CA ASN A 358 29.12 11.42 1.26
C ASN A 358 28.19 11.69 0.07
N LEU A 359 27.64 12.89 -0.03
CA LEU A 359 26.69 13.26 -1.08
C LEU A 359 27.32 13.39 -2.48
N ASN A 360 28.65 13.49 -2.57
CA ASN A 360 29.34 13.61 -3.86
C ASN A 360 29.50 12.24 -4.56
N GLN A 361 29.38 11.14 -3.82
CA GLN A 361 29.50 9.79 -4.36
C GLN A 361 28.13 9.22 -4.72
N VAL A 362 28.00 8.72 -5.96
CA VAL A 362 26.79 8.01 -6.44
C VAL A 362 27.05 6.52 -6.39
N HIS A 363 26.18 5.81 -5.69
CA HIS A 363 26.14 4.35 -5.75
C HIS A 363 25.01 3.92 -6.66
N SER A 364 25.33 3.06 -7.63
CA SER A 364 24.39 2.66 -8.69
C SER A 364 24.27 1.15 -8.78
N ALA A 365 23.09 0.67 -9.15
CA ALA A 365 22.84 -0.69 -9.54
C ALA A 365 21.94 -0.76 -10.76
N SER A 366 22.10 -1.81 -11.57
CA SER A 366 21.24 -2.07 -12.73
C SER A 366 20.77 -3.51 -12.71
N THR A 367 19.50 -3.71 -13.01
CA THR A 367 18.88 -5.03 -13.20
C THR A 367 18.33 -5.11 -14.60
N LYS A 368 18.79 -6.11 -15.38
CA LYS A 368 18.22 -6.47 -16.69
C LYS A 368 17.39 -7.73 -16.49
N THR A 369 16.19 -7.73 -17.06
CA THR A 369 15.23 -8.81 -16.81
C THR A 369 14.63 -9.34 -18.09
N LEU A 370 14.44 -10.67 -18.11
CA LEU A 370 13.54 -11.38 -19.01
C LEU A 370 12.47 -12.06 -18.19
N TYR A 371 11.21 -11.98 -18.60
CA TYR A 371 10.12 -12.69 -17.92
C TYR A 371 9.06 -13.17 -18.90
N GLY A 372 8.35 -14.23 -18.50
CA GLY A 372 7.21 -14.76 -19.22
C GLY A 372 6.22 -15.42 -18.29
N GLN A 373 4.96 -15.35 -18.62
CA GLN A 373 3.87 -16.01 -17.91
C GLN A 373 2.84 -16.51 -18.89
N MET A 374 2.32 -17.70 -18.64
CA MET A 374 1.22 -18.31 -19.35
C MET A 374 0.05 -18.53 -18.37
N LEU A 375 -1.13 -18.12 -18.74
CA LEU A 375 -2.39 -18.48 -18.11
C LEU A 375 -3.15 -19.41 -19.06
N TRP A 376 -3.48 -20.60 -18.59
CA TRP A 376 -4.19 -21.59 -19.38
C TRP A 376 -5.39 -22.12 -18.65
N ARG A 377 -6.56 -21.91 -19.23
CA ARG A 377 -7.82 -22.52 -18.80
C ARG A 377 -7.99 -23.81 -19.59
N MET A 378 -7.69 -24.96 -18.94
CA MET A 378 -7.67 -26.27 -19.58
C MET A 378 -9.09 -26.73 -19.95
N ASP A 379 -10.06 -26.43 -19.07
CA ASP A 379 -11.49 -26.72 -19.24
C ASP A 379 -12.35 -25.76 -18.38
N ASN A 380 -13.60 -26.09 -18.15
CA ASN A 380 -14.51 -25.29 -17.31
C ASN A 380 -14.10 -25.25 -15.84
N ASN A 381 -13.35 -26.24 -15.37
CA ASN A 381 -13.03 -26.44 -13.97
C ASN A 381 -11.58 -26.13 -13.64
N TRP A 382 -10.65 -26.41 -14.55
CA TRP A 382 -9.22 -26.32 -14.30
C TRP A 382 -8.56 -25.15 -15.00
N SER A 383 -7.76 -24.40 -14.28
CA SER A 383 -6.86 -23.41 -14.84
C SER A 383 -5.50 -23.43 -14.15
N THR A 384 -4.47 -23.08 -14.91
CA THR A 384 -3.10 -23.02 -14.40
C THR A 384 -2.44 -21.72 -14.80
N THR A 385 -1.52 -21.24 -13.97
CA THR A 385 -0.62 -20.14 -14.30
C THR A 385 0.82 -20.60 -14.06
N VAL A 386 1.64 -20.50 -15.09
CA VAL A 386 3.07 -20.76 -15.02
C VAL A 386 3.81 -19.46 -15.32
N GLY A 387 4.77 -19.09 -14.52
CA GLY A 387 5.58 -17.90 -14.70
C GLY A 387 7.06 -18.19 -14.44
N ILE A 388 7.90 -17.50 -15.17
CA ILE A 388 9.35 -17.55 -15.01
C ILE A 388 9.94 -16.15 -15.23
N ARG A 389 10.91 -15.78 -14.41
CA ARG A 389 11.64 -14.53 -14.52
C ARG A 389 13.10 -14.76 -14.26
N GLN A 390 13.95 -14.14 -15.08
CA GLN A 390 15.40 -14.12 -14.89
C GLN A 390 15.84 -12.67 -14.73
N ASP A 391 16.42 -12.37 -13.58
CA ASP A 391 17.04 -11.08 -13.28
C ASP A 391 18.56 -11.21 -13.34
N MET A 392 19.21 -10.29 -14.02
CA MET A 392 20.66 -10.14 -14.14
C MET A 392 21.04 -8.80 -13.51
N HIS A 393 21.55 -8.85 -12.28
CA HIS A 393 21.89 -7.67 -11.50
C HIS A 393 23.38 -7.39 -11.51
N SER A 394 23.76 -6.11 -11.53
CA SER A 394 25.17 -5.69 -11.63
C SER A 394 26.04 -6.05 -10.44
N THR A 395 25.47 -6.34 -9.27
CA THR A 395 26.22 -6.59 -8.03
C THR A 395 26.21 -8.08 -7.63
N TYR A 396 25.02 -8.72 -7.55
CA TYR A 396 24.91 -10.10 -7.04
C TYR A 396 24.71 -11.15 -8.15
N GLY A 397 24.78 -10.78 -9.43
CA GLY A 397 24.69 -11.69 -10.56
C GLY A 397 23.26 -12.05 -10.96
N THR A 398 23.07 -13.32 -11.34
CA THR A 398 21.81 -13.79 -11.95
C THR A 398 20.95 -14.57 -10.98
N HIS A 399 19.65 -14.34 -11.02
CA HIS A 399 18.64 -15.07 -10.23
C HIS A 399 17.44 -15.47 -11.09
N LEU A 400 17.03 -16.74 -10.99
CA LEU A 400 15.87 -17.31 -11.69
C LEU A 400 14.73 -17.51 -10.70
N THR A 401 13.54 -17.06 -11.05
CA THR A 401 12.34 -17.08 -10.19
C THR A 401 11.20 -17.80 -10.88
N PRO A 402 10.92 -19.07 -10.55
CA PRO A 402 9.78 -19.81 -11.08
C PRO A 402 8.50 -19.60 -10.24
N ARG A 403 7.34 -19.82 -10.88
CA ARG A 403 6.03 -19.86 -10.25
C ARG A 403 5.13 -20.87 -10.94
N LEU A 404 4.33 -21.59 -10.15
CA LEU A 404 3.25 -22.47 -10.61
C LEU A 404 2.03 -22.26 -9.72
N SER A 405 0.87 -22.06 -10.32
CA SER A 405 -0.40 -21.98 -9.61
C SER A 405 -1.46 -22.79 -10.39
N ILE A 406 -2.21 -23.59 -9.68
CA ILE A 406 -3.29 -24.42 -10.22
C ILE A 406 -4.57 -24.06 -9.48
N MET A 407 -5.66 -23.92 -10.19
CA MET A 407 -7.00 -23.69 -9.64
C MET A 407 -7.94 -24.75 -10.20
N TRP A 408 -8.64 -25.41 -9.28
CA TRP A 408 -9.86 -26.15 -9.57
C TRP A 408 -11.07 -25.32 -9.14
N ARG A 409 -12.09 -25.25 -9.99
CA ARG A 409 -13.34 -24.55 -9.68
C ARG A 409 -14.52 -25.36 -10.16
N ASN A 410 -15.53 -25.49 -9.32
CA ASN A 410 -16.79 -26.12 -9.66
C ASN A 410 -17.94 -25.38 -8.98
N HIS A 411 -18.86 -24.78 -9.79
CA HIS A 411 -19.96 -23.94 -9.31
C HIS A 411 -19.49 -22.89 -8.30
N ASN A 412 -19.84 -23.06 -7.05
CA ASN A 412 -19.57 -22.13 -5.96
C ASN A 412 -18.22 -22.36 -5.26
N TYR A 413 -17.53 -23.45 -5.54
CA TYR A 413 -16.29 -23.85 -4.89
C TYR A 413 -15.10 -23.56 -5.79
N ALA A 414 -14.00 -23.09 -5.19
CA ALA A 414 -12.71 -23.05 -5.84
C ALA A 414 -11.61 -23.49 -4.87
N LEU A 415 -10.59 -24.14 -5.40
CA LEU A 415 -9.39 -24.51 -4.67
C LEU A 415 -8.18 -24.04 -5.48
N ARG A 416 -7.37 -23.18 -4.88
CA ARG A 416 -6.09 -22.74 -5.47
C ARG A 416 -4.94 -23.32 -4.69
N ILE A 417 -3.95 -23.85 -5.42
CA ILE A 417 -2.69 -24.33 -4.87
C ILE A 417 -1.58 -23.62 -5.65
N SER A 418 -0.63 -23.02 -4.96
CA SER A 418 0.48 -22.34 -5.61
C SER A 418 1.80 -22.62 -4.93
N TYR A 419 2.84 -22.78 -5.76
CA TYR A 419 4.23 -22.67 -5.39
C TYR A 419 4.82 -21.44 -6.07
N SER A 420 5.58 -20.66 -5.34
CA SER A 420 6.30 -19.53 -5.91
C SER A 420 7.62 -19.32 -5.18
N GLU A 421 8.67 -19.11 -5.96
CA GLU A 421 9.90 -18.56 -5.45
C GLU A 421 9.82 -17.03 -5.45
N GLY A 422 10.46 -16.41 -4.49
CA GLY A 422 10.61 -14.98 -4.40
C GLY A 422 12.01 -14.61 -3.98
N PHE A 423 12.41 -13.40 -4.28
CA PHE A 423 13.69 -12.90 -3.80
C PHE A 423 13.61 -11.41 -3.43
N ARG A 424 14.54 -11.00 -2.58
CA ARG A 424 14.80 -9.60 -2.24
C ARG A 424 16.28 -9.30 -2.46
N SER A 425 16.54 -8.36 -3.33
CA SER A 425 17.90 -7.84 -3.57
C SER A 425 18.40 -7.08 -2.34
N PRO A 426 19.69 -7.16 -2.01
CA PRO A 426 20.30 -6.19 -1.13
C PRO A 426 20.10 -4.78 -1.69
N SER A 427 19.63 -3.85 -0.87
CA SER A 427 19.50 -2.44 -1.25
C SER A 427 20.87 -1.76 -1.31
N LEU A 428 20.96 -0.63 -2.03
CA LEU A 428 22.20 0.16 -2.08
C LEU A 428 22.65 0.63 -0.68
N LYS A 429 21.71 0.87 0.25
CA LYS A 429 22.06 1.15 1.65
C LYS A 429 22.67 -0.08 2.35
N GLU A 430 22.08 -1.24 2.22
CA GLU A 430 22.63 -2.47 2.83
C GLU A 430 24.02 -2.82 2.31
N LEU A 431 24.28 -2.52 1.03
CA LEU A 431 25.59 -2.77 0.41
C LEU A 431 26.66 -1.77 0.84
N PHE A 432 26.33 -0.49 0.93
CA PHE A 432 27.31 0.59 0.98
C PHE A 432 27.20 1.51 2.19
N MET A 433 26.28 1.25 3.17
CA MET A 433 26.14 2.09 4.35
C MET A 433 27.45 2.20 5.14
N ASP A 434 27.77 3.40 5.57
CA ASP A 434 28.87 3.67 6.51
C ASP A 434 28.47 4.91 7.34
N TRP A 435 27.63 4.67 8.35
CA TRP A 435 26.99 5.73 9.09
C TRP A 435 27.31 5.65 10.58
N ASP A 436 27.88 6.72 11.08
CA ASP A 436 28.09 6.95 12.50
C ASP A 436 26.83 7.56 13.13
N HIS A 437 26.21 6.84 14.07
CA HIS A 437 25.04 7.33 14.80
C HIS A 437 25.48 8.16 16.00
N ARG A 438 26.05 9.34 15.73
CA ARG A 438 26.49 10.33 16.72
C ARG A 438 27.45 9.76 17.78
N GLY A 439 28.36 8.89 17.39
CA GLY A 439 29.32 8.26 18.26
C GLY A 439 28.79 7.13 19.16
N MET A 440 27.48 6.86 19.13
CA MET A 440 26.89 5.77 19.92
C MET A 440 27.22 4.39 19.32
N PHE A 441 27.07 4.24 18.01
CA PHE A 441 27.40 3.05 17.24
C PHE A 441 27.52 3.42 15.75
N ARG A 442 28.18 2.59 15.00
CA ARG A 442 28.34 2.75 13.55
C ARG A 442 27.62 1.64 12.80
N ILE A 443 26.87 1.95 11.75
CA ILE A 443 26.23 0.94 10.90
C ILE A 443 27.04 0.83 9.62
N LYS A 444 27.45 -0.41 9.28
CA LYS A 444 28.23 -0.71 8.07
C LYS A 444 27.48 -1.65 7.14
N GLY A 445 27.50 -1.30 5.85
CA GLY A 445 27.07 -2.16 4.75
C GLY A 445 28.06 -3.28 4.47
N ALA A 446 27.66 -4.23 3.62
CA ALA A 446 28.54 -5.29 3.13
C ALA A 446 28.30 -5.50 1.64
N SER A 447 29.36 -5.36 0.84
CA SER A 447 29.29 -5.51 -0.62
C SER A 447 29.14 -6.95 -1.11
N ASP A 448 29.35 -7.93 -0.23
CA ASP A 448 29.25 -9.36 -0.49
C ASP A 448 27.88 -9.98 -0.14
N LEU A 449 26.89 -9.15 0.19
CA LEU A 449 25.54 -9.61 0.50
C LEU A 449 24.91 -10.35 -0.68
N LYS A 450 24.31 -11.49 -0.35
CA LYS A 450 23.52 -12.30 -1.28
C LYS A 450 22.04 -11.94 -1.19
N PRO A 451 21.26 -12.09 -2.27
CA PRO A 451 19.82 -11.95 -2.21
C PRO A 451 19.18 -12.89 -1.18
N GLU A 452 18.12 -12.42 -0.56
CA GLU A 452 17.23 -13.29 0.22
C GLU A 452 16.35 -14.09 -0.73
N ILE A 453 16.19 -15.38 -0.50
CA ILE A 453 15.42 -16.30 -1.34
C ILE A 453 14.30 -16.91 -0.51
N SER A 454 13.09 -16.84 -1.03
CA SER A 454 11.87 -17.33 -0.41
C SER A 454 11.27 -18.47 -1.24
N HIS A 455 10.91 -19.56 -0.57
CA HIS A 455 10.10 -20.64 -1.15
C HIS A 455 8.76 -20.68 -0.43
N LEU A 456 7.69 -20.34 -1.16
CA LEU A 456 6.35 -20.25 -0.63
C LEU A 456 5.43 -21.28 -1.27
N VAL A 457 4.72 -22.02 -0.41
CA VAL A 457 3.58 -22.88 -0.77
C VAL A 457 2.33 -22.30 -0.14
N MET A 458 1.26 -22.20 -0.91
CA MET A 458 -0.03 -21.68 -0.44
C MET A 458 -1.18 -22.52 -0.97
N ILE A 459 -2.18 -22.75 -0.11
CA ILE A 459 -3.45 -23.38 -0.46
C ILE A 459 -4.59 -22.44 -0.08
N THR A 460 -5.57 -22.26 -0.98
CA THR A 460 -6.69 -21.32 -0.78
C THR A 460 -7.99 -21.96 -1.26
N PRO A 461 -8.76 -22.63 -0.39
CA PRO A 461 -10.14 -22.99 -0.65
C PRO A 461 -11.04 -21.76 -0.56
N GLU A 462 -12.04 -21.69 -1.45
CA GLU A 462 -13.02 -20.60 -1.53
C GLU A 462 -14.42 -21.16 -1.75
N TYR A 463 -15.39 -20.47 -1.19
CA TYR A 463 -16.81 -20.69 -1.44
C TYR A 463 -17.48 -19.36 -1.76
N ASN A 464 -18.19 -19.30 -2.89
CA ASN A 464 -18.86 -18.11 -3.38
C ASN A 464 -20.29 -18.43 -3.81
N ASN A 465 -21.26 -17.74 -3.24
CA ASN A 465 -22.63 -17.74 -3.74
C ASN A 465 -23.19 -16.31 -3.78
N SER A 466 -24.48 -16.14 -4.08
CA SER A 466 -25.11 -14.83 -4.24
C SER A 466 -25.12 -13.95 -2.98
N PHE A 467 -25.02 -14.53 -1.78
CA PHE A 467 -25.08 -13.78 -0.52
C PHE A 467 -23.84 -13.90 0.36
N MET A 468 -22.93 -14.85 0.07
CA MET A 468 -21.78 -15.15 0.91
C MET A 468 -20.53 -15.45 0.09
N ASN A 469 -19.40 -14.92 0.52
CA ASN A 469 -18.07 -15.23 0.03
C ASN A 469 -17.19 -15.65 1.21
N ILE A 470 -16.57 -16.81 1.13
CA ILE A 470 -15.59 -17.30 2.10
C ILE A 470 -14.30 -17.61 1.36
N SER A 471 -13.18 -17.10 1.85
CA SER A 471 -11.84 -17.46 1.38
C SER A 471 -10.95 -17.77 2.57
N LEU A 472 -10.40 -18.96 2.60
CA LEU A 472 -9.43 -19.40 3.59
C LEU A 472 -8.09 -19.56 2.88
N SER A 473 -7.00 -19.11 3.50
CA SER A 473 -5.66 -19.35 2.96
C SER A 473 -4.74 -19.85 4.05
N ALA A 474 -3.94 -20.84 3.72
CA ALA A 474 -2.85 -21.31 4.56
C ALA A 474 -1.55 -21.28 3.73
N SER A 475 -0.47 -20.77 4.30
CA SER A 475 0.80 -20.71 3.62
C SER A 475 1.97 -21.02 4.53
N TYR A 476 3.00 -21.62 3.94
CA TYR A 476 4.31 -21.82 4.52
C TYR A 476 5.35 -21.11 3.65
N ASN A 477 6.15 -20.26 4.24
CA ASN A 477 7.20 -19.49 3.59
C ASN A 477 8.55 -19.74 4.29
N ARG A 478 9.53 -20.23 3.55
CA ARG A 478 10.90 -20.40 4.02
C ARG A 478 11.81 -19.38 3.34
N ILE A 479 12.38 -18.46 4.12
CA ILE A 479 13.25 -17.39 3.63
C ILE A 479 14.69 -17.67 4.07
N ASN A 480 15.57 -17.88 3.09
CA ASN A 480 16.99 -18.11 3.25
C ASN A 480 17.78 -16.80 3.09
N ASN A 481 19.02 -16.76 3.59
CA ASN A 481 19.95 -15.64 3.44
C ASN A 481 19.42 -14.30 3.91
N ARG A 482 18.57 -14.26 4.94
CA ARG A 482 18.02 -13.00 5.44
C ARG A 482 19.11 -11.98 5.72
N ILE A 483 18.90 -10.74 5.28
CA ILE A 483 19.81 -9.63 5.53
C ILE A 483 19.38 -8.94 6.84
N TYR A 484 20.31 -8.82 7.77
CA TYR A 484 20.12 -8.15 9.05
C TYR A 484 21.43 -7.55 9.56
N THR A 485 21.34 -6.65 10.53
CA THR A 485 22.53 -6.11 11.19
C THR A 485 22.95 -6.99 12.34
N ARG A 486 24.23 -7.35 12.40
CA ARG A 486 24.86 -8.10 13.49
C ARG A 486 25.78 -7.17 14.29
N PRO A 487 25.68 -7.14 15.62
CA PRO A 487 26.60 -6.39 16.43
C PRO A 487 28.00 -7.02 16.40
N GLU A 488 28.99 -6.20 16.12
CA GLU A 488 30.42 -6.51 16.13
C GLU A 488 31.13 -5.51 17.03
N GLN A 489 32.38 -5.77 17.41
CA GLN A 489 33.19 -4.90 18.26
C GLN A 489 32.46 -4.44 19.53
N GLU A 490 31.94 -5.42 20.32
CA GLU A 490 31.21 -5.18 21.56
C GLU A 490 29.96 -4.30 21.39
N GLY A 491 29.33 -4.35 20.20
CA GLY A 491 28.11 -3.59 19.90
C GLY A 491 28.36 -2.19 19.34
N ARG A 492 29.60 -1.76 19.19
CA ARG A 492 29.94 -0.45 18.62
C ARG A 492 29.74 -0.37 17.10
N VAL A 493 29.76 -1.53 16.43
CA VAL A 493 29.51 -1.64 14.99
C VAL A 493 28.33 -2.58 14.76
N LEU A 494 27.35 -2.14 13.98
CA LEU A 494 26.25 -2.95 13.46
C LEU A 494 26.55 -3.26 12.00
N GLN A 495 27.07 -4.47 11.71
CA GLN A 495 27.45 -4.88 10.35
C GLN A 495 26.30 -5.60 9.66
N TYR A 496 25.95 -5.20 8.43
CA TYR A 496 25.01 -5.96 7.61
C TYR A 496 25.60 -7.31 7.21
N ARG A 497 24.84 -8.38 7.37
CA ARG A 497 25.23 -9.78 7.05
C ARG A 497 24.02 -10.58 6.59
N ASN A 498 24.28 -11.62 5.78
CA ASN A 498 23.29 -12.66 5.55
C ASN A 498 23.22 -13.60 6.74
N GLY A 499 22.01 -14.03 7.07
CA GLY A 499 21.79 -15.01 8.16
C GLY A 499 22.02 -16.45 7.71
N ASP A 500 22.64 -17.23 8.60
CA ASP A 500 22.92 -18.65 8.36
C ASP A 500 21.67 -19.54 8.48
N LYS A 501 20.66 -19.08 9.23
CA LYS A 501 19.43 -19.84 9.50
C LYS A 501 18.25 -19.26 8.75
N PRO A 502 17.44 -20.14 8.11
CA PRO A 502 16.23 -19.67 7.43
C PRO A 502 15.18 -19.17 8.42
N LEU A 503 14.37 -18.20 8.01
CA LEU A 503 13.12 -17.87 8.64
C LEU A 503 12.02 -18.78 8.10
N ASN A 504 11.34 -19.49 9.00
CA ASN A 504 10.16 -20.27 8.66
C ASN A 504 8.92 -19.52 9.17
N LEU A 505 8.04 -19.16 8.26
CA LEU A 505 6.84 -18.38 8.52
C LEU A 505 5.60 -19.16 8.09
N TRP A 506 4.75 -19.47 9.06
CA TRP A 506 3.41 -19.99 8.81
C TRP A 506 2.40 -18.85 8.90
N SER A 507 1.55 -18.71 7.93
CA SER A 507 0.46 -17.75 8.00
C SER A 507 -0.85 -18.35 7.48
N GLY A 508 -1.94 -17.95 8.15
CA GLY A 508 -3.30 -18.30 7.75
C GLY A 508 -4.16 -17.05 7.65
N THR A 509 -5.08 -17.00 6.70
CA THR A 509 -6.10 -15.95 6.63
C THR A 509 -7.47 -16.57 6.40
N ALA A 510 -8.49 -15.98 7.03
CA ALA A 510 -9.89 -16.30 6.77
C ALA A 510 -10.61 -14.98 6.46
N MET A 511 -11.28 -14.92 5.33
CA MET A 511 -12.06 -13.78 4.91
C MET A 511 -13.50 -14.24 4.68
N LEU A 512 -14.42 -13.54 5.31
CA LEU A 512 -15.86 -13.77 5.20
C LEU A 512 -16.53 -12.46 4.78
N ARG A 513 -17.29 -12.50 3.70
CA ARG A 513 -18.23 -11.45 3.34
C ARG A 513 -19.62 -12.03 3.24
N VAL A 514 -20.60 -11.38 3.85
CA VAL A 514 -22.01 -11.77 3.82
C VAL A 514 -22.85 -10.56 3.48
N THR A 515 -23.76 -10.72 2.52
CA THR A 515 -24.78 -9.73 2.13
C THR A 515 -26.15 -10.37 2.28
N PRO A 516 -26.69 -10.47 3.51
CA PRO A 516 -27.89 -11.26 3.79
C PRO A 516 -29.16 -10.68 3.12
N PHE A 517 -29.17 -9.38 2.90
CA PHE A 517 -30.21 -8.66 2.14
C PHE A 517 -29.61 -7.42 1.46
N ALA A 518 -30.36 -6.80 0.57
CA ALA A 518 -29.90 -5.66 -0.22
C ALA A 518 -29.33 -4.53 0.67
N ASN A 519 -28.15 -4.03 0.29
CA ASN A 519 -27.48 -2.91 0.94
C ASN A 519 -26.99 -3.15 2.39
N PHE A 520 -26.99 -4.40 2.86
CA PHE A 520 -26.41 -4.77 4.14
C PHE A 520 -25.20 -5.67 3.91
N ASP A 521 -24.01 -5.19 4.23
CA ASP A 521 -22.74 -5.89 4.05
C ASP A 521 -22.06 -6.13 5.39
N ILE A 522 -21.61 -7.36 5.62
CA ILE A 522 -20.76 -7.75 6.73
C ILE A 522 -19.44 -8.27 6.15
N ASN A 523 -18.32 -7.74 6.58
CA ASN A 523 -16.99 -8.24 6.25
C ASN A 523 -16.25 -8.58 7.54
N ILE A 524 -15.68 -9.77 7.62
CA ILE A 524 -14.83 -10.20 8.74
C ILE A 524 -13.58 -10.83 8.15
N ASN A 525 -12.43 -10.36 8.57
CA ASN A 525 -11.14 -10.86 8.14
C ASN A 525 -10.32 -11.23 9.37
N TYR A 526 -9.71 -12.38 9.33
CA TYR A 526 -8.80 -12.89 10.34
C TYR A 526 -7.46 -13.23 9.72
N ALA A 527 -6.36 -12.92 10.40
CA ALA A 527 -5.05 -13.40 10.03
C ALA A 527 -4.35 -14.01 11.27
N LEU A 528 -3.75 -15.17 11.04
CA LEU A 528 -2.85 -15.86 11.96
C LEU A 528 -1.42 -15.77 11.40
N VAL A 529 -0.48 -15.35 12.26
CA VAL A 529 0.94 -15.27 11.92
C VAL A 529 1.74 -16.04 12.96
N LEU A 530 2.39 -17.09 12.52
CA LEU A 530 3.23 -17.93 13.40
C LEU A 530 4.69 -17.80 12.95
N GLU A 531 5.34 -16.78 13.47
CA GLU A 531 6.76 -16.55 13.40
C GLU A 531 7.36 -16.83 14.78
N GLN A 532 8.42 -17.60 14.85
CA GLN A 532 9.14 -17.83 16.08
C GLN A 532 10.62 -17.56 15.86
N MET A 533 11.17 -16.67 16.65
CA MET A 533 12.59 -16.33 16.65
C MET A 533 13.21 -16.72 18.00
N LYS A 534 14.40 -17.31 17.93
CA LYS A 534 15.19 -17.66 19.13
C LYS A 534 16.20 -16.54 19.36
N VAL A 535 16.13 -15.93 20.56
CA VAL A 535 17.13 -14.98 21.04
C VAL A 535 17.95 -15.67 22.12
N GLN A 536 19.26 -15.63 21.99
CA GLN A 536 20.16 -16.23 22.97
C GLN A 536 20.49 -15.23 24.06
N GLY A 537 20.04 -15.50 25.29
CA GLY A 537 20.47 -14.82 26.49
C GLY A 537 21.71 -15.49 27.08
N LYS A 538 22.23 -14.93 28.19
CA LYS A 538 23.40 -15.50 28.89
C LYS A 538 23.08 -16.84 29.54
N THR A 539 21.94 -16.95 30.17
CA THR A 539 21.54 -18.12 30.98
C THR A 539 20.62 -19.08 30.26
N HIS A 540 19.78 -18.58 29.36
CA HIS A 540 18.82 -19.39 28.61
C HIS A 540 18.43 -18.74 27.28
N SER A 541 17.77 -19.51 26.41
CA SER A 541 17.26 -19.02 25.14
C SER A 541 15.83 -18.52 25.28
N PHE A 542 15.53 -17.37 24.68
CA PHE A 542 14.19 -16.78 24.63
C PHE A 542 13.55 -17.11 23.27
N TYR A 543 12.31 -17.57 23.29
CA TYR A 543 11.49 -17.75 22.09
C TYR A 543 10.48 -16.62 22.03
N ILE A 544 10.65 -15.74 21.06
CA ILE A 544 9.87 -14.53 20.92
C ILE A 544 9.17 -14.46 19.57
N ARG A 545 8.25 -13.53 19.43
CA ARG A 545 7.60 -13.17 18.19
C ARG A 545 7.83 -11.68 17.91
N ASN A 546 8.08 -11.34 16.66
CA ASN A 546 8.20 -9.93 16.26
C ASN A 546 6.85 -9.31 15.93
N THR A 547 5.87 -10.15 15.64
CA THR A 547 4.51 -9.72 15.26
C THR A 547 3.47 -10.30 16.19
N ARG A 548 2.37 -9.58 16.34
CA ARG A 548 1.20 -10.07 17.05
C ARG A 548 0.60 -11.23 16.28
N PRO A 549 0.32 -12.39 16.89
CA PRO A 549 -0.08 -13.58 16.13
C PRO A 549 -1.48 -13.53 15.56
N HIS A 550 -2.44 -12.89 16.22
CA HIS A 550 -3.83 -12.85 15.77
C HIS A 550 -4.25 -11.43 15.45
N HIS A 551 -4.76 -11.23 14.24
CA HIS A 551 -5.33 -9.99 13.76
C HIS A 551 -6.76 -10.26 13.30
N ILE A 552 -7.70 -9.43 13.75
CA ILE A 552 -9.08 -9.44 13.27
C ILE A 552 -9.39 -8.04 12.80
N ASN A 553 -9.96 -7.89 11.63
CA ASN A 553 -10.61 -6.66 11.21
C ASN A 553 -11.95 -6.97 10.56
N GLY A 554 -12.87 -6.02 10.62
CA GLY A 554 -14.18 -6.23 10.03
C GLY A 554 -14.99 -4.97 9.97
N SER A 555 -16.06 -5.04 9.19
CA SER A 555 -16.99 -3.94 9.01
C SER A 555 -18.42 -4.43 8.86
N ILE A 556 -19.35 -3.65 9.35
CA ILE A 556 -20.78 -3.79 9.12
C ILE A 556 -21.25 -2.50 8.48
N GLN A 557 -21.94 -2.59 7.37
CA GLN A 557 -22.47 -1.45 6.64
C GLN A 557 -23.93 -1.69 6.26
N TYR A 558 -24.75 -0.66 6.45
CA TYR A 558 -26.10 -0.63 5.93
C TYR A 558 -26.35 0.71 5.23
N ALA A 559 -27.01 0.67 4.08
CA ALA A 559 -27.42 1.86 3.34
C ALA A 559 -28.89 1.76 2.95
N HIS A 560 -29.62 2.85 3.11
CA HIS A 560 -31.00 2.96 2.64
C HIS A 560 -31.15 4.18 1.73
N ARG A 561 -31.87 4.00 0.62
CA ARG A 561 -32.06 5.03 -0.40
C ARG A 561 -33.54 5.42 -0.49
N TRP A 562 -33.78 6.73 -0.43
CA TRP A 562 -35.09 7.34 -0.67
C TRP A 562 -34.97 8.30 -1.85
N GLY A 563 -35.33 7.84 -3.06
CA GLY A 563 -35.20 8.67 -4.28
C GLY A 563 -33.77 9.13 -4.52
N LEU A 564 -33.50 10.43 -4.40
CA LEU A 564 -32.19 11.05 -4.58
C LEU A 564 -31.35 11.11 -3.30
N TYR A 565 -31.89 10.73 -2.16
CA TYR A 565 -31.20 10.75 -0.87
C TYR A 565 -30.83 9.34 -0.43
N THR A 566 -29.60 9.17 0.04
CA THR A 566 -29.12 7.92 0.62
C THR A 566 -28.53 8.20 2.00
N LEU A 567 -28.96 7.43 2.99
CA LEU A 567 -28.36 7.39 4.32
C LEU A 567 -27.63 6.05 4.50
N SER A 568 -26.38 6.10 4.89
CA SER A 568 -25.59 4.89 5.21
C SER A 568 -24.94 5.00 6.57
N GLY A 569 -24.96 3.89 7.31
CA GLY A 569 -24.28 3.73 8.58
C GLY A 569 -23.20 2.68 8.45
N GLN A 570 -22.07 2.90 9.07
CA GLN A 570 -20.95 1.95 9.09
C GLN A 570 -20.33 1.84 10.46
N PHE A 571 -19.97 0.61 10.79
CA PHE A 571 -19.17 0.28 11.95
C PHE A 571 -18.00 -0.58 11.49
N THR A 572 -16.77 -0.17 11.83
CA THR A 572 -15.54 -0.92 11.55
C THR A 572 -14.77 -1.16 12.84
N GLY A 573 -14.08 -2.29 12.90
CA GLY A 573 -13.26 -2.61 14.04
C GLY A 573 -12.03 -3.42 13.64
N ARG A 574 -10.98 -3.27 14.43
CA ARG A 574 -9.80 -4.13 14.37
C ARG A 574 -9.36 -4.53 15.76
N TYR A 575 -8.88 -5.76 15.87
CA TYR A 575 -8.28 -6.31 17.07
C TYR A 575 -6.91 -6.92 16.75
N LEU A 576 -5.94 -6.65 17.59
CA LEU A 576 -4.61 -7.26 17.56
C LEU A 576 -4.33 -7.92 18.91
N SER A 577 -3.94 -9.18 18.89
CA SER A 577 -3.64 -9.94 20.11
C SER A 577 -2.39 -9.44 20.83
N GLY A 578 -2.20 -9.87 22.06
CA GLY A 578 -0.95 -9.65 22.77
C GLY A 578 0.25 -10.33 22.11
N VAL A 579 1.44 -9.85 22.45
CA VAL A 579 2.72 -10.41 21.98
C VAL A 579 3.73 -10.48 23.12
N LYS A 580 4.58 -11.52 23.08
CA LYS A 580 5.75 -11.65 23.96
C LYS A 580 7.01 -11.35 23.16
N SER A 581 7.83 -10.45 23.66
CA SER A 581 9.12 -10.07 23.07
C SER A 581 10.25 -10.26 24.10
N ALA A 582 11.49 -10.26 23.67
CA ALA A 582 12.65 -10.18 24.53
C ALA A 582 13.19 -8.76 24.51
N VAL A 583 13.33 -8.17 25.67
CA VAL A 583 13.93 -6.84 25.86
C VAL A 583 15.22 -7.02 26.63
N TYR A 584 16.28 -6.36 26.14
CA TYR A 584 17.55 -6.36 26.86
C TYR A 584 17.42 -5.50 28.12
N ASP A 585 17.80 -6.06 29.25
CA ASP A 585 17.76 -5.42 30.57
C ASP A 585 19.16 -4.99 30.97
N ASP A 586 19.41 -3.69 30.98
CA ASP A 586 20.72 -3.14 31.32
C ASP A 586 21.19 -3.45 32.74
N ALA A 587 20.25 -3.65 33.65
CA ALA A 587 20.59 -3.97 35.07
C ALA A 587 21.12 -5.40 35.22
N SER A 588 20.49 -6.37 34.57
CA SER A 588 20.92 -7.76 34.59
C SER A 588 21.95 -8.08 33.49
N LYS A 589 22.16 -7.16 32.55
CA LYS A 589 22.96 -7.37 31.32
C LYS A 589 22.55 -8.62 30.55
N ASP A 590 21.26 -8.96 30.56
CA ASP A 590 20.66 -10.11 29.87
C ASP A 590 19.29 -9.76 29.31
N TYR A 591 18.70 -10.67 28.54
CA TYR A 591 17.34 -10.51 28.03
C TYR A 591 16.29 -10.93 29.08
N LYS A 592 15.15 -10.27 29.05
CA LYS A 592 13.95 -10.66 29.81
C LYS A 592 12.72 -10.65 28.90
N TYR A 593 11.69 -11.45 29.24
CA TYR A 593 10.43 -11.39 28.54
C TYR A 593 9.68 -10.11 28.89
N ALA A 594 9.26 -9.39 27.84
CA ALA A 594 8.25 -8.33 27.92
C ALA A 594 6.97 -8.83 27.28
N SER A 595 5.84 -8.69 28.00
CA SER A 595 4.52 -9.06 27.49
C SER A 595 3.72 -7.80 27.22
N TYR A 596 3.21 -7.67 26.01
CA TYR A 596 2.41 -6.54 25.59
C TYR A 596 0.96 -6.98 25.36
N PRO A 597 -0.04 -6.32 25.96
CA PRO A 597 -1.43 -6.73 25.85
C PRO A 597 -1.98 -6.56 24.44
N GLY A 598 -3.06 -7.27 24.12
CA GLY A 598 -3.85 -7.03 22.92
C GLY A 598 -4.67 -5.75 23.04
N TYR A 599 -5.07 -5.20 21.92
CA TYR A 599 -5.94 -4.02 21.87
C TYR A 599 -6.91 -4.07 20.69
N ALA A 600 -7.99 -3.29 20.81
CA ALA A 600 -8.98 -3.14 19.77
C ALA A 600 -9.27 -1.66 19.52
N LEU A 601 -9.51 -1.31 18.26
CA LEU A 601 -9.91 0.03 17.82
C LEU A 601 -11.18 -0.09 16.98
N PHE A 602 -12.15 0.78 17.25
CA PHE A 602 -13.43 0.79 16.57
C PHE A 602 -13.74 2.17 16.03
N ARG A 603 -14.37 2.21 14.85
CA ARG A 603 -14.82 3.42 14.17
C ARG A 603 -16.29 3.28 13.81
N ALA A 604 -17.07 4.35 14.02
CA ALA A 604 -18.43 4.44 13.57
C ALA A 604 -18.62 5.70 12.73
N SER A 605 -19.38 5.61 11.65
CA SER A 605 -19.70 6.77 10.80
C SER A 605 -21.09 6.68 10.18
N VAL A 606 -21.65 7.84 9.89
CA VAL A 606 -22.91 8.01 9.16
C VAL A 606 -22.64 8.93 7.99
N THR A 607 -23.02 8.48 6.80
CA THR A 607 -22.89 9.26 5.55
C THR A 607 -24.27 9.56 4.98
N GLN A 608 -24.49 10.81 4.68
CA GLN A 608 -25.64 11.34 3.97
C GLN A 608 -25.21 11.73 2.56
N ARG A 609 -25.91 11.26 1.54
CA ARG A 609 -25.61 11.54 0.13
C ARG A 609 -26.87 12.02 -0.58
N TRP A 610 -26.74 13.17 -1.25
CA TRP A 610 -27.76 13.75 -2.11
C TRP A 610 -27.31 13.67 -3.56
N GLN A 611 -28.02 12.89 -4.35
CA GLN A 611 -27.74 12.66 -5.78
C GLN A 611 -28.58 13.62 -6.62
N THR A 612 -28.06 14.83 -6.81
CA THR A 612 -28.66 15.88 -7.66
C THR A 612 -27.73 16.11 -8.88
N LEU A 613 -27.81 17.28 -9.51
CA LEU A 613 -26.81 17.68 -10.52
C LEU A 613 -25.39 17.67 -9.98
N LEU A 614 -25.23 18.02 -8.69
CA LEU A 614 -24.03 17.86 -7.90
C LEU A 614 -24.27 16.77 -6.86
N ASP A 615 -23.51 15.68 -6.91
CA ASP A 615 -23.51 14.66 -5.88
C ASP A 615 -22.82 15.21 -4.63
N LEU A 616 -23.61 15.52 -3.59
CA LEU A 616 -23.10 15.96 -2.29
C LEU A 616 -23.09 14.80 -1.30
N SER A 617 -21.96 14.58 -0.65
CA SER A 617 -21.78 13.56 0.37
C SER A 617 -21.21 14.18 1.65
N LEU A 618 -21.94 14.03 2.77
CA LEU A 618 -21.51 14.47 4.10
C LEU A 618 -21.38 13.25 5.00
N THR A 619 -20.18 13.05 5.57
CA THR A 619 -19.91 11.99 6.54
C THR A 619 -19.54 12.59 7.88
N LEU A 620 -20.17 12.09 8.93
CA LEU A 620 -19.84 12.35 10.33
C LEU A 620 -19.40 11.04 10.98
N GLY A 621 -18.32 11.07 11.74
CA GLY A 621 -17.84 9.85 12.36
C GLY A 621 -17.03 10.07 13.65
N CYS A 622 -16.83 8.95 14.32
CA CYS A 622 -16.01 8.84 15.52
C CYS A 622 -15.01 7.72 15.34
N ASP A 623 -13.73 8.05 15.44
CA ASP A 623 -12.64 7.08 15.44
C ASP A 623 -12.23 6.75 16.88
N ASN A 624 -11.76 5.51 17.09
CA ASN A 624 -11.42 5.01 18.40
C ASN A 624 -12.57 5.20 19.42
N LEU A 625 -13.74 4.67 19.09
CA LEU A 625 -15.00 4.87 19.81
C LEU A 625 -14.90 4.62 21.33
N PHE A 626 -14.08 3.64 21.73
CA PHE A 626 -13.89 3.28 23.14
C PHE A 626 -12.71 3.97 23.82
N ASN A 627 -12.13 4.99 23.18
CA ASN A 627 -11.06 5.83 23.73
C ASN A 627 -9.82 5.07 24.18
N TYR A 628 -9.44 4.04 23.43
CA TYR A 628 -8.18 3.34 23.71
C TYR A 628 -7.00 4.29 23.51
N MET A 629 -6.13 4.41 24.49
CA MET A 629 -4.87 5.14 24.41
C MET A 629 -3.71 4.16 24.53
N THR A 630 -2.73 4.27 23.66
CA THR A 630 -1.56 3.38 23.71
C THR A 630 -0.74 3.67 24.95
N PRO A 631 -0.71 2.75 25.94
CA PRO A 631 -0.13 3.06 27.27
C PRO A 631 1.39 3.14 27.24
N ILE A 632 2.04 2.44 26.33
CA ILE A 632 3.50 2.37 26.21
C ILE A 632 3.85 2.33 24.73
N ILE A 633 4.98 2.93 24.35
CA ILE A 633 5.55 2.79 23.03
C ILE A 633 6.18 1.42 22.92
N GLU A 634 5.42 0.52 22.40
CA GLU A 634 5.80 -0.88 22.24
C GLU A 634 6.25 -1.16 20.83
N GLN A 635 7.19 -2.08 20.67
CA GLN A 635 7.40 -2.66 19.36
C GLN A 635 6.09 -3.31 18.88
N GLY A 636 5.62 -2.90 17.71
CA GLY A 636 4.44 -3.47 17.07
C GLY A 636 3.08 -2.94 17.57
N ALA A 637 3.01 -1.79 18.23
CA ALA A 637 1.77 -1.10 18.52
C ALA A 637 1.55 0.10 17.60
N SER A 638 0.34 0.21 17.03
CA SER A 638 -0.10 1.47 16.43
C SER A 638 -0.35 2.48 17.52
N LEU A 639 0.20 3.67 17.37
CA LEU A 639 -0.02 4.74 18.32
C LEU A 639 -1.46 5.27 18.19
N SER A 640 -2.16 5.36 19.33
CA SER A 640 -3.49 5.95 19.42
C SER A 640 -3.50 7.00 20.51
N PRO A 641 -3.75 8.27 20.17
CA PRO A 641 -3.88 9.37 21.12
C PRO A 641 -5.26 9.43 21.79
N GLY A 642 -6.14 8.48 21.52
CA GLY A 642 -7.50 8.45 22.06
C GLY A 642 -8.57 8.67 20.99
N ARG A 643 -9.78 8.99 21.43
CA ARG A 643 -10.97 9.21 20.59
C ARG A 643 -10.84 10.48 19.76
N SER A 644 -11.27 10.41 18.50
CA SER A 644 -11.42 11.58 17.65
C SER A 644 -12.76 11.58 16.92
N TYR A 645 -13.26 12.77 16.61
CA TYR A 645 -14.45 12.98 15.80
C TYR A 645 -14.05 13.62 14.48
N PHE A 646 -14.68 13.20 13.40
CA PHE A 646 -14.36 13.74 12.08
C PHE A 646 -15.58 14.10 11.26
N VAL A 647 -15.37 15.02 10.34
CA VAL A 647 -16.31 15.38 9.28
C VAL A 647 -15.61 15.31 7.93
N SER A 648 -16.29 14.72 6.96
CA SER A 648 -15.84 14.70 5.56
C SER A 648 -16.94 15.21 4.66
N LEU A 649 -16.58 16.05 3.70
CA LEU A 649 -17.48 16.58 2.68
C LEU A 649 -16.91 16.23 1.31
N SER A 650 -17.74 15.76 0.39
CA SER A 650 -17.37 15.52 -1.01
C SER A 650 -18.45 16.05 -1.94
N LEU A 651 -18.01 16.76 -2.98
CA LEU A 651 -18.82 17.29 -4.08
C LEU A 651 -18.34 16.63 -5.37
N ASN A 652 -19.25 16.02 -6.12
CA ASN A 652 -18.93 15.38 -7.41
C ASN A 652 -19.89 15.92 -8.49
N TYR A 653 -19.31 16.19 -9.68
CA TYR A 653 -20.02 16.65 -10.87
C TYR A 653 -19.84 15.69 -12.04
#